data_a66bcd762dd78f24b57e00ab8a13f29c
#
_entry.id   a66bcd762dd78f24b57e00ab8a13f29c
#
_cell.length_a   1.000
_cell.length_b   1.000
_cell.length_c   1.000
_cell.angle_alpha   90.00
_cell.angle_beta   90.00
_cell.angle_gamma   90.00
#
_symmetry.space_group_name_H-M   'P 1'
#
loop_
_entity.id
_entity.type
_entity.pdbx_description
1 polymer ?
#
loop_
_entity_poly.entity_id
_entity_poly.type
_entity_poly.pdbx_seq_one_letter_code
_entity_poly.pdbx_strand_id
1 'polypeptide(L)'
;MSTALSLGAPGIYELPEPPLRALTGVRMDVCAFAGVAPRGPAYTRESLPDGSVVRRRSSAVAIESWDDYARLYGAFEGPGRLPWAVSAFFDQGGRRAYVVRIVHELAAGDDNGVATGTLGPVALRARNEGTWGSRLHASLTYSARPLAFDPVASSQTTLALPADSALAAGTLLRVGQALRVVSQVVDAGLADRPGFARFATLDAPLPAPAGSAEIVEGAFAVDDGAGRSESYRGLGLSPAHPRFLGTVLQAESELVEPDGAWGDVPPADATLSGWTAAAFENGKDRYPEIVPGDFFDARWNPGDENDDEVLSGGLQCLLGVSDVSLLVVPDLYEPSPVIPFSDVAPPPNLAGATFERCADPPSARTPPEPPPALDGLLLDPVTHFQEILDLQLEVAALAEYSRAFVALLDVPPGLSDRRILDWRARFATAFATAYHPWLKAARLGEPFASPVQVNPAAVAAGIVARRELLYGVPFGPANELAAAIVDVAERVSGPRHDVLHQNAINVFLHERDGVRLTAARTLSRDPDYRQLSVRRLVTMIERTLERELQWLVFESNTDELRGDLRQALVIFLRRLYDANAFTGATEADAFFVRCDETLNPQPVVDAGRLVCEIGIAPAEPLEFIVLRIERDGDGTLRIGGHP
;
A
#
# COMPACT_ATOMS: atom_id res chain seq x y z
N MET A 1 26.75 -24.03 -16.53
CA MET A 1 27.22 -24.64 -17.79
C MET A 1 28.55 -24.01 -18.11
N SER A 2 29.67 -24.77 -17.90
CA SER A 2 31.02 -24.34 -18.25
C SER A 2 31.12 -24.26 -19.77
N THR A 3 31.17 -23.06 -20.32
CA THR A 3 31.52 -22.83 -21.72
C THR A 3 32.99 -23.20 -21.91
N ALA A 4 33.25 -24.33 -22.50
CA ALA A 4 34.60 -24.73 -22.86
C ALA A 4 35.21 -23.66 -23.79
N LEU A 5 36.28 -22.99 -23.33
CA LEU A 5 37.01 -22.03 -24.15
C LEU A 5 37.66 -22.81 -25.32
N SER A 6 37.26 -22.52 -26.51
CA SER A 6 37.93 -23.02 -27.72
C SER A 6 39.21 -22.21 -27.89
N LEU A 7 40.35 -22.75 -27.41
CA LEU A 7 41.65 -22.14 -27.60
C LEU A 7 42.12 -22.30 -29.05
N GLY A 8 42.39 -21.18 -29.70
CA GLY A 8 42.86 -21.12 -31.09
C GLY A 8 44.40 -21.23 -31.20
N ALA A 9 45.04 -20.29 -31.87
CA ALA A 9 46.51 -20.24 -32.03
C ALA A 9 47.19 -19.91 -30.69
N PRO A 10 48.51 -20.23 -30.51
CA PRO A 10 49.25 -19.86 -29.29
C PRO A 10 49.14 -18.36 -29.00
N GLY A 11 48.61 -18.00 -27.84
CA GLY A 11 48.39 -16.61 -27.40
C GLY A 11 48.03 -16.55 -25.91
N ILE A 12 47.97 -15.34 -25.36
CA ILE A 12 47.46 -15.10 -24.01
C ILE A 12 45.95 -14.99 -24.12
N TYR A 13 45.24 -15.88 -23.45
CA TYR A 13 43.79 -15.87 -23.39
C TYR A 13 43.34 -15.43 -21.98
N GLU A 14 42.59 -14.34 -21.89
CA GLU A 14 41.91 -14.00 -20.67
C GLU A 14 40.71 -14.93 -20.49
N LEU A 15 40.69 -15.69 -19.42
CA LEU A 15 39.45 -16.35 -18.97
C LEU A 15 38.50 -15.27 -18.49
N PRO A 16 37.26 -15.18 -19.03
CA PRO A 16 36.29 -14.29 -18.43
C PRO A 16 36.01 -14.77 -17.01
N GLU A 17 36.50 -14.01 -16.03
CA GLU A 17 36.06 -14.22 -14.65
C GLU A 17 34.54 -14.06 -14.60
N PRO A 18 33.83 -14.96 -13.91
CA PRO A 18 32.39 -14.75 -13.72
C PRO A 18 32.20 -13.38 -13.08
N PRO A 19 31.25 -12.54 -13.58
CA PRO A 19 31.06 -11.22 -13.02
C PRO A 19 30.73 -11.35 -11.53
N LEU A 20 31.49 -10.66 -10.68
CA LEU A 20 31.21 -10.57 -9.25
C LEU A 20 29.75 -10.10 -9.07
N ARG A 21 28.99 -10.83 -8.27
CA ARG A 21 27.60 -10.47 -7.96
C ARG A 21 27.59 -9.16 -7.18
N ALA A 22 27.07 -8.10 -7.79
CA ALA A 22 26.96 -6.80 -7.17
C ALA A 22 25.75 -6.78 -6.26
N LEU A 23 25.94 -6.61 -4.95
CA LEU A 23 24.87 -6.40 -4.00
C LEU A 23 24.27 -5.00 -4.19
N THR A 24 22.93 -4.92 -4.25
CA THR A 24 22.20 -3.66 -4.40
C THR A 24 21.37 -3.40 -3.15
N GLY A 25 21.61 -2.27 -2.48
CA GLY A 25 20.87 -1.88 -1.27
C GLY A 25 19.35 -1.84 -1.50
N VAL A 26 18.59 -2.36 -0.54
CA VAL A 26 17.13 -2.28 -0.55
C VAL A 26 16.66 -0.84 -0.32
N ARG A 27 15.48 -0.49 -0.85
CA ARG A 27 14.82 0.78 -0.56
C ARG A 27 14.33 0.81 0.88
N MET A 28 14.46 1.99 1.52
CA MET A 28 14.00 2.22 2.88
C MET A 28 13.02 3.41 2.97
N ASP A 29 12.58 3.97 1.83
CA ASP A 29 11.68 5.12 1.73
C ASP A 29 10.19 4.76 1.68
N VAL A 30 9.85 3.48 1.80
CA VAL A 30 8.47 2.98 1.68
C VAL A 30 7.80 2.97 3.04
N CYS A 31 6.67 3.67 3.15
CA CYS A 31 5.88 3.75 4.38
C CYS A 31 4.59 2.92 4.28
N ALA A 32 4.25 2.19 5.32
CA ALA A 32 2.92 1.59 5.47
C ALA A 32 2.04 2.48 6.34
N PHE A 33 0.79 2.64 5.91
CA PHE A 33 -0.26 3.33 6.65
C PHE A 33 -1.40 2.36 6.93
N ALA A 34 -1.82 2.25 8.18
CA ALA A 34 -3.01 1.49 8.54
C ALA A 34 -4.06 2.39 9.18
N GLY A 35 -5.28 2.33 8.68
CA GLY A 35 -6.34 3.21 9.17
C GLY A 35 -7.67 3.00 8.47
N VAL A 36 -8.60 3.88 8.74
CA VAL A 36 -9.99 3.82 8.29
C VAL A 36 -10.18 4.61 7.00
N ALA A 37 -10.81 3.96 6.02
CA ALA A 37 -11.15 4.60 4.75
C ALA A 37 -12.59 4.21 4.33
N PRO A 38 -13.30 5.09 3.59
CA PRO A 38 -14.69 4.83 3.19
C PRO A 38 -14.86 3.69 2.20
N ARG A 39 -13.82 3.34 1.46
CA ARG A 39 -13.83 2.28 0.45
C ARG A 39 -12.44 1.70 0.25
N GLY A 40 -12.30 0.75 -0.65
CA GLY A 40 -11.05 0.14 -1.03
C GLY A 40 -10.83 -1.24 -0.42
N PRO A 41 -9.83 -1.98 -0.92
CA PRO A 41 -9.57 -3.34 -0.48
C PRO A 41 -9.22 -3.39 1.01
N ALA A 42 -9.96 -4.19 1.77
CA ALA A 42 -9.70 -4.48 3.17
C ALA A 42 -9.25 -5.93 3.39
N TYR A 43 -9.62 -6.82 2.47
CA TYR A 43 -9.33 -8.26 2.57
C TYR A 43 -8.69 -8.78 1.30
N THR A 44 -7.84 -9.78 1.44
CA THR A 44 -7.43 -10.64 0.33
C THR A 44 -8.47 -11.73 0.14
N ARG A 45 -8.84 -12.01 -1.10
CA ARG A 45 -9.77 -13.07 -1.45
C ARG A 45 -9.01 -14.19 -2.13
N GLU A 46 -9.22 -15.40 -1.66
CA GLU A 46 -8.67 -16.61 -2.24
C GLU A 46 -9.79 -17.51 -2.70
N SER A 47 -9.76 -17.91 -3.98
CA SER A 47 -10.67 -18.89 -4.52
C SER A 47 -10.15 -20.28 -4.18
N LEU A 48 -10.92 -21.03 -3.42
CA LEU A 48 -10.59 -22.42 -3.12
C LEU A 48 -10.91 -23.34 -4.32
N PRO A 49 -10.32 -24.55 -4.37
CA PRO A 49 -10.56 -25.49 -5.45
C PRO A 49 -12.03 -25.91 -5.63
N ASP A 50 -12.85 -25.79 -4.60
CA ASP A 50 -14.29 -26.05 -4.62
C ASP A 50 -15.13 -24.90 -5.20
N GLY A 51 -14.46 -23.78 -5.61
CA GLY A 51 -15.10 -22.60 -6.15
C GLY A 51 -15.62 -21.61 -5.09
N SER A 52 -15.47 -21.92 -3.79
CA SER A 52 -15.77 -20.99 -2.72
C SER A 52 -14.69 -19.90 -2.62
N VAL A 53 -15.08 -18.70 -2.17
CA VAL A 53 -14.15 -17.58 -1.95
C VAL A 53 -14.02 -17.36 -0.45
N VAL A 54 -12.81 -17.48 0.04
CA VAL A 54 -12.48 -17.23 1.46
C VAL A 54 -11.81 -15.86 1.57
N ARG A 55 -12.27 -15.04 2.52
CA ARG A 55 -11.57 -13.84 2.96
C ARG A 55 -10.48 -14.26 3.92
N ARG A 56 -9.25 -13.91 3.64
CA ARG A 56 -8.15 -14.36 4.50
C ARG A 56 -7.47 -13.13 4.95
N ARG A 57 -7.18 -12.19 5.06
CA ARG A 57 -6.34 -11.16 5.65
C ARG A 57 -6.79 -9.74 5.32
N SER A 58 -6.24 -8.84 6.12
CA SER A 58 -6.08 -7.46 5.68
C SER A 58 -5.18 -7.39 4.45
N SER A 59 -5.51 -6.51 3.52
CA SER A 59 -4.76 -6.35 2.28
C SER A 59 -3.88 -5.11 2.37
N ALA A 60 -2.56 -5.29 2.25
CA ALA A 60 -1.63 -4.18 2.09
C ALA A 60 -1.50 -3.84 0.61
N VAL A 61 -2.05 -2.71 0.18
CA VAL A 61 -2.07 -2.27 -1.22
C VAL A 61 -1.07 -1.16 -1.46
N ALA A 62 -0.19 -1.35 -2.44
CA ALA A 62 0.79 -0.33 -2.84
C ALA A 62 0.13 0.81 -3.60
N ILE A 63 0.51 2.03 -3.28
CA ILE A 63 0.14 3.27 -3.96
C ILE A 63 1.39 4.10 -4.24
N GLU A 64 1.41 4.82 -5.35
CA GLU A 64 2.57 5.64 -5.76
C GLU A 64 2.27 7.15 -5.79
N SER A 65 1.03 7.52 -5.52
CA SER A 65 0.58 8.91 -5.51
C SER A 65 -0.63 9.11 -4.60
N TRP A 66 -0.90 10.38 -4.26
CA TRP A 66 -2.16 10.77 -3.63
C TRP A 66 -3.37 10.44 -4.52
N ASP A 67 -3.26 10.58 -5.84
CA ASP A 67 -4.34 10.29 -6.78
C ASP A 67 -4.69 8.79 -6.77
N ASP A 68 -3.70 7.90 -6.63
CA ASP A 68 -3.95 6.45 -6.44
C ASP A 68 -4.72 6.19 -5.15
N TYR A 69 -4.31 6.84 -4.04
CA TYR A 69 -5.03 6.73 -2.79
C TYR A 69 -6.49 7.19 -2.93
N ALA A 70 -6.70 8.40 -3.46
CA ALA A 70 -8.03 8.98 -3.62
C ALA A 70 -8.94 8.13 -4.53
N ARG A 71 -8.36 7.55 -5.58
CA ARG A 71 -9.06 6.65 -6.49
C ARG A 71 -9.49 5.35 -5.79
N LEU A 72 -8.60 4.73 -5.04
CA LEU A 72 -8.86 3.43 -4.40
C LEU A 72 -9.68 3.53 -3.12
N TYR A 73 -9.30 4.46 -2.23
CA TYR A 73 -9.78 4.52 -0.85
C TYR A 73 -10.76 5.67 -0.57
N GLY A 74 -11.00 6.56 -1.53
CA GLY A 74 -11.70 7.80 -1.32
C GLY A 74 -10.74 8.91 -0.84
N ALA A 75 -11.06 10.17 -1.14
CA ALA A 75 -10.25 11.29 -0.68
C ALA A 75 -10.52 11.58 0.82
N PHE A 76 -11.04 12.76 1.12
CA PHE A 76 -11.34 13.19 2.50
C PHE A 76 -12.81 12.96 2.88
N GLU A 77 -13.42 11.91 2.35
CA GLU A 77 -14.87 11.65 2.46
C GLU A 77 -15.26 10.99 3.80
N GLY A 78 -14.34 10.26 4.41
CA GLY A 78 -14.59 9.50 5.65
C GLY A 78 -14.17 10.23 6.92
N PRO A 79 -14.52 9.67 8.10
CA PRO A 79 -14.20 10.27 9.39
C PRO A 79 -12.74 10.07 9.84
N GLY A 80 -11.99 9.16 9.20
CA GLY A 80 -10.63 8.79 9.59
C GLY A 80 -9.58 9.86 9.29
N ARG A 81 -8.42 9.72 9.92
CA ARG A 81 -7.22 10.55 9.70
C ARG A 81 -6.30 9.98 8.62
N LEU A 82 -6.53 8.73 8.20
CA LEU A 82 -5.72 8.05 7.19
C LEU A 82 -5.52 8.90 5.92
N PRO A 83 -6.54 9.51 5.29
CA PRO A 83 -6.35 10.30 4.08
C PRO A 83 -5.44 11.52 4.32
N TRP A 84 -5.57 12.16 5.48
CA TRP A 84 -4.72 13.30 5.85
C TRP A 84 -3.27 12.89 6.07
N ALA A 85 -3.05 11.73 6.68
CA ALA A 85 -1.72 11.18 6.90
C ALA A 85 -1.04 10.80 5.59
N VAL A 86 -1.75 10.12 4.70
CA VAL A 86 -1.25 9.72 3.37
C VAL A 86 -0.97 10.94 2.49
N SER A 87 -1.89 11.93 2.46
CA SER A 87 -1.67 13.19 1.75
C SER A 87 -0.42 13.89 2.26
N ALA A 88 -0.28 14.02 3.59
CA ALA A 88 0.88 14.65 4.20
C ALA A 88 2.20 13.94 3.83
N PHE A 89 2.21 12.62 3.76
CA PHE A 89 3.39 11.86 3.33
C PHE A 89 3.81 12.20 1.89
N PHE A 90 2.87 12.23 0.95
CA PHE A 90 3.16 12.59 -0.45
C PHE A 90 3.54 14.07 -0.59
N ASP A 91 2.92 14.97 0.16
CA ASP A 91 3.25 16.40 0.19
C ASP A 91 4.70 16.65 0.67
N GLN A 92 5.23 15.82 1.55
CA GLN A 92 6.64 15.86 1.95
C GLN A 92 7.60 15.30 0.89
N GLY A 93 7.11 14.62 -0.14
CA GLY A 93 7.91 14.05 -1.21
C GLY A 93 8.11 12.54 -1.12
N GLY A 94 7.32 11.83 -0.30
CA GLY A 94 7.19 10.38 -0.38
C GLY A 94 6.71 9.95 -1.77
N ARG A 95 7.12 8.76 -2.23
CA ARG A 95 6.79 8.28 -3.58
C ARG A 95 6.09 6.94 -3.63
N ARG A 96 6.16 6.16 -2.57
CA ARG A 96 5.50 4.86 -2.48
C ARG A 96 5.07 4.60 -1.05
N ALA A 97 3.83 4.18 -0.90
CA ALA A 97 3.29 3.75 0.37
C ALA A 97 2.46 2.49 0.21
N TYR A 98 2.27 1.76 1.30
CA TYR A 98 1.28 0.70 1.40
C TYR A 98 0.14 1.17 2.30
N VAL A 99 -1.08 0.85 1.92
CA VAL A 99 -2.28 1.15 2.71
C VAL A 99 -2.91 -0.14 3.17
N VAL A 100 -3.15 -0.24 4.46
CA VAL A 100 -3.94 -1.30 5.10
C VAL A 100 -5.23 -0.68 5.59
N ARG A 101 -6.34 -0.94 4.90
CA ARG A 101 -7.65 -0.49 5.34
C ARG A 101 -8.14 -1.36 6.48
N ILE A 102 -8.44 -0.74 7.61
CA ILE A 102 -9.00 -1.40 8.78
C ILE A 102 -10.53 -1.33 8.72
N VAL A 103 -11.14 -2.48 8.93
CA VAL A 103 -12.59 -2.66 9.00
C VAL A 103 -12.90 -3.64 10.13
N HIS A 104 -14.08 -3.51 10.73
CA HIS A 104 -14.53 -4.46 11.75
C HIS A 104 -14.87 -5.82 11.12
N GLU A 105 -14.31 -6.90 11.65
CA GLU A 105 -14.60 -8.27 11.20
C GLU A 105 -15.90 -8.73 11.83
N LEU A 106 -16.88 -9.07 11.01
CA LEU A 106 -18.18 -9.53 11.44
C LEU A 106 -18.25 -11.05 11.49
N ALA A 107 -19.11 -11.56 12.34
CA ALA A 107 -19.39 -13.00 12.41
C ALA A 107 -19.93 -13.51 11.06
N ALA A 108 -19.64 -14.76 10.74
CA ALA A 108 -20.12 -15.40 9.52
C ALA A 108 -21.68 -15.40 9.48
N GLY A 109 -22.22 -14.83 8.41
CA GLY A 109 -23.68 -14.70 8.21
C GLY A 109 -24.26 -13.33 8.57
N ASP A 110 -23.47 -12.43 9.17
CA ASP A 110 -23.89 -11.06 9.42
C ASP A 110 -23.80 -10.21 8.15
N ASP A 111 -24.63 -9.15 8.10
CA ASP A 111 -24.59 -8.15 7.05
C ASP A 111 -23.25 -7.39 7.10
N ASN A 112 -22.41 -7.63 6.11
CA ASN A 112 -21.08 -7.00 6.03
C ASN A 112 -21.08 -5.58 5.43
N GLY A 113 -22.25 -5.01 5.12
CA GLY A 113 -22.38 -3.68 4.54
C GLY A 113 -21.90 -3.57 3.09
N VAL A 114 -21.79 -4.68 2.36
CA VAL A 114 -21.47 -4.68 0.93
C VAL A 114 -22.75 -4.44 0.14
N ALA A 115 -22.76 -3.44 -0.72
CA ALA A 115 -23.91 -3.16 -1.57
C ALA A 115 -24.09 -4.26 -2.63
N THR A 116 -25.34 -4.65 -2.87
CA THR A 116 -25.74 -5.64 -3.86
C THR A 116 -26.74 -5.06 -4.85
N GLY A 117 -26.68 -5.54 -6.09
CA GLY A 117 -27.60 -5.13 -7.17
C GLY A 117 -27.81 -6.26 -8.16
N THR A 118 -28.82 -6.14 -9.02
CA THR A 118 -29.11 -7.14 -10.05
C THR A 118 -28.91 -6.54 -11.44
N LEU A 119 -28.30 -7.30 -12.34
CA LEU A 119 -28.12 -6.93 -13.75
C LEU A 119 -28.75 -8.00 -14.62
N GLY A 120 -30.00 -7.77 -15.03
CA GLY A 120 -30.78 -8.79 -15.73
C GLY A 120 -30.89 -10.09 -14.94
N PRO A 121 -30.39 -11.23 -15.45
CA PRO A 121 -30.49 -12.53 -14.78
C PRO A 121 -29.45 -12.77 -13.68
N VAL A 122 -28.49 -11.87 -13.48
CA VAL A 122 -27.34 -12.08 -12.59
C VAL A 122 -27.28 -11.05 -11.47
N ALA A 123 -26.71 -11.46 -10.34
CA ALA A 123 -26.50 -10.61 -9.18
C ALA A 123 -25.05 -10.08 -9.17
N LEU A 124 -24.91 -8.81 -8.84
CA LEU A 124 -23.65 -8.10 -8.65
C LEU A 124 -23.53 -7.66 -7.20
N ARG A 125 -22.31 -7.56 -6.71
CA ARG A 125 -22.02 -6.89 -5.44
C ARG A 125 -20.84 -5.92 -5.59
N ALA A 126 -20.80 -4.92 -4.75
CA ALA A 126 -19.62 -4.05 -4.65
C ALA A 126 -18.41 -4.84 -4.16
N ARG A 127 -17.21 -4.42 -4.55
CA ARG A 127 -15.95 -5.09 -4.17
C ARG A 127 -15.70 -5.09 -2.67
N ASN A 128 -16.18 -4.08 -1.97
CA ASN A 128 -15.98 -3.92 -0.54
C ASN A 128 -17.14 -3.15 0.09
N GLU A 129 -17.21 -3.17 1.42
CA GLU A 129 -18.21 -2.51 2.22
C GLU A 129 -18.14 -0.99 2.09
N GLY A 130 -19.26 -0.35 2.38
CA GLY A 130 -19.40 1.09 2.44
C GLY A 130 -20.64 1.59 1.70
N THR A 131 -21.13 2.74 2.10
CA THR A 131 -22.26 3.45 1.46
C THR A 131 -21.95 3.84 0.02
N TRP A 132 -20.67 3.94 -0.34
CA TRP A 132 -20.23 4.22 -1.71
C TRP A 132 -20.79 3.22 -2.73
N GLY A 133 -20.91 1.94 -2.32
CA GLY A 133 -21.43 0.88 -3.17
C GLY A 133 -22.88 1.09 -3.59
N SER A 134 -23.67 1.79 -2.79
CA SER A 134 -25.06 2.11 -3.16
C SER A 134 -25.20 3.18 -4.25
N ARG A 135 -24.08 3.83 -4.63
CA ARG A 135 -24.02 4.77 -5.76
C ARG A 135 -23.59 4.14 -7.07
N LEU A 136 -23.32 2.83 -7.09
CA LEU A 136 -22.91 2.13 -8.28
C LEU A 136 -24.01 2.09 -9.34
N HIS A 137 -23.62 2.35 -10.58
CA HIS A 137 -24.46 2.21 -11.75
C HIS A 137 -23.78 1.25 -12.74
N ALA A 138 -24.42 0.16 -13.08
CA ALA A 138 -23.87 -0.81 -14.01
C ALA A 138 -24.79 -1.04 -15.20
N SER A 139 -24.22 -1.28 -16.37
CA SER A 139 -24.95 -1.57 -17.61
C SER A 139 -24.23 -2.62 -18.44
N LEU A 140 -24.99 -3.45 -19.12
CA LEU A 140 -24.50 -4.43 -20.07
C LEU A 140 -25.21 -4.20 -21.41
N THR A 141 -24.46 -3.88 -22.41
CA THR A 141 -24.93 -3.74 -23.79
C THR A 141 -24.38 -4.84 -24.65
N TYR A 142 -25.05 -5.12 -25.75
CA TYR A 142 -24.66 -6.19 -26.66
C TYR A 142 -24.38 -5.63 -28.04
N SER A 143 -23.41 -6.22 -28.72
CA SER A 143 -23.09 -5.96 -30.12
C SER A 143 -23.01 -7.25 -30.88
N ALA A 144 -23.37 -7.21 -32.16
CA ALA A 144 -23.28 -8.35 -33.06
C ALA A 144 -22.32 -8.05 -34.20
N ARG A 145 -21.50 -9.05 -34.57
CA ARG A 145 -20.65 -9.00 -35.75
C ARG A 145 -20.84 -10.24 -36.63
N PRO A 146 -20.80 -10.12 -37.97
CA PRO A 146 -21.00 -11.24 -38.84
C PRO A 146 -20.01 -12.38 -38.58
N LEU A 147 -20.51 -13.62 -38.60
CA LEU A 147 -19.72 -14.84 -38.57
C LEU A 147 -19.64 -15.44 -39.96
N ALA A 148 -18.44 -15.65 -40.50
CA ALA A 148 -18.23 -16.40 -41.71
C ALA A 148 -18.42 -17.91 -41.47
N PHE A 149 -19.30 -18.56 -42.22
CA PHE A 149 -19.53 -20.02 -42.18
C PHE A 149 -20.03 -20.51 -43.53
N ASP A 150 -19.96 -21.82 -43.79
CA ASP A 150 -20.51 -22.43 -44.98
C ASP A 150 -21.94 -22.96 -44.72
N PRO A 151 -22.99 -22.34 -45.26
CA PRO A 151 -24.36 -22.76 -45.06
C PRO A 151 -24.67 -24.17 -45.59
N VAL A 152 -23.93 -24.60 -46.64
CA VAL A 152 -24.16 -25.90 -47.30
C VAL A 152 -23.55 -27.06 -46.51
N ALA A 153 -22.40 -26.80 -45.84
CA ALA A 153 -21.74 -27.79 -45.01
C ALA A 153 -22.26 -27.75 -43.55
N SER A 154 -23.13 -26.79 -43.21
CA SER A 154 -23.72 -26.63 -41.88
C SER A 154 -25.04 -27.39 -41.75
N SER A 155 -25.37 -27.76 -40.50
CA SER A 155 -26.64 -28.39 -40.15
C SER A 155 -27.42 -27.51 -39.16
N GLN A 156 -28.56 -28.00 -38.69
CA GLN A 156 -29.30 -27.31 -37.62
C GLN A 156 -28.59 -27.31 -36.25
N THR A 157 -27.61 -28.20 -36.06
CA THR A 157 -26.87 -28.36 -34.81
C THR A 157 -25.39 -28.01 -34.92
N THR A 158 -24.86 -27.84 -36.15
CA THR A 158 -23.43 -27.58 -36.36
C THR A 158 -23.21 -26.53 -37.45
N LEU A 159 -22.26 -25.63 -37.23
CA LEU A 159 -21.81 -24.65 -38.24
C LEU A 159 -20.41 -25.00 -38.72
N ALA A 160 -20.22 -25.06 -40.04
CA ALA A 160 -18.91 -25.25 -40.68
C ALA A 160 -18.19 -23.91 -40.79
N LEU A 161 -17.02 -23.80 -40.18
CA LEU A 161 -16.27 -22.56 -40.02
C LEU A 161 -14.97 -22.58 -40.84
N PRO A 162 -14.46 -21.43 -41.27
CA PRO A 162 -13.12 -21.30 -41.80
C PRO A 162 -12.06 -21.84 -40.84
N ALA A 163 -10.95 -22.33 -41.38
CA ALA A 163 -9.84 -22.90 -40.61
C ALA A 163 -9.19 -21.87 -39.64
N ASP A 164 -9.22 -20.60 -40.01
CA ASP A 164 -8.69 -19.47 -39.24
C ASP A 164 -9.71 -18.82 -38.28
N SER A 165 -10.92 -19.39 -38.18
CA SER A 165 -11.94 -18.86 -37.28
C SER A 165 -11.50 -18.93 -35.83
N ALA A 166 -11.52 -17.79 -35.12
CA ALA A 166 -11.19 -17.69 -33.72
C ALA A 166 -12.39 -17.98 -32.78
N LEU A 167 -13.46 -18.61 -33.31
CA LEU A 167 -14.65 -18.95 -32.52
C LEU A 167 -14.29 -19.91 -31.39
N ALA A 168 -14.72 -19.62 -30.17
CA ALA A 168 -14.49 -20.46 -28.99
C ALA A 168 -15.80 -21.09 -28.51
N ALA A 169 -15.69 -22.17 -27.73
CA ALA A 169 -16.81 -22.66 -26.92
C ALA A 169 -17.32 -21.57 -25.99
N GLY A 170 -18.61 -21.57 -25.69
CA GLY A 170 -19.25 -20.53 -24.89
C GLY A 170 -19.57 -19.23 -25.64
N THR A 171 -19.22 -19.11 -26.93
CA THR A 171 -19.62 -17.94 -27.74
C THR A 171 -21.12 -17.96 -27.98
N LEU A 172 -21.80 -16.85 -27.72
CA LEU A 172 -23.22 -16.67 -28.06
C LEU A 172 -23.34 -16.27 -29.54
N LEU A 173 -24.19 -16.97 -30.28
CA LEU A 173 -24.48 -16.68 -31.66
C LEU A 173 -25.94 -16.24 -31.82
N ARG A 174 -26.19 -15.26 -32.68
CA ARG A 174 -27.50 -14.94 -33.23
C ARG A 174 -27.60 -15.52 -34.62
N VAL A 175 -28.55 -16.45 -34.83
CA VAL A 175 -28.83 -17.08 -36.12
C VAL A 175 -30.29 -16.81 -36.48
N GLY A 176 -30.52 -15.83 -37.35
CA GLY A 176 -31.86 -15.28 -37.56
C GLY A 176 -32.45 -14.65 -36.32
N GLN A 177 -33.54 -15.23 -35.78
CA GLN A 177 -34.16 -14.80 -34.54
C GLN A 177 -33.80 -15.72 -33.32
N ALA A 178 -32.94 -16.71 -33.56
CA ALA A 178 -32.55 -17.66 -32.51
C ALA A 178 -31.20 -17.26 -31.89
N LEU A 179 -31.11 -17.29 -30.57
CA LEU A 179 -29.86 -17.19 -29.83
C LEU A 179 -29.39 -18.62 -29.48
N ARG A 180 -28.13 -18.95 -29.71
CA ARG A 180 -27.53 -20.25 -29.42
C ARG A 180 -26.13 -20.09 -28.90
N VAL A 181 -25.76 -20.93 -27.95
CA VAL A 181 -24.41 -20.97 -27.38
C VAL A 181 -23.62 -22.08 -28.10
N VAL A 182 -22.38 -21.79 -28.45
CA VAL A 182 -21.46 -22.79 -28.99
C VAL A 182 -21.01 -23.70 -27.87
N SER A 183 -21.43 -24.96 -27.90
CA SER A 183 -21.04 -25.93 -26.86
C SER A 183 -19.62 -26.45 -27.07
N GLN A 184 -19.22 -26.63 -28.32
CA GLN A 184 -17.89 -27.17 -28.66
C GLN A 184 -17.44 -26.68 -30.05
N VAL A 185 -16.13 -26.50 -30.23
CA VAL A 185 -15.49 -26.29 -31.54
C VAL A 185 -14.48 -27.40 -31.74
N VAL A 186 -14.59 -28.11 -32.87
CA VAL A 186 -13.72 -29.24 -33.23
C VAL A 186 -13.00 -28.94 -34.56
N ASP A 187 -11.72 -29.19 -34.59
CA ASP A 187 -10.90 -29.10 -35.78
C ASP A 187 -11.02 -30.43 -36.54
N ALA A 188 -11.72 -30.40 -37.65
CA ALA A 188 -11.88 -31.58 -38.51
C ALA A 188 -11.82 -31.13 -39.98
N GLY A 189 -10.76 -31.48 -40.66
CA GLY A 189 -10.61 -31.18 -42.09
C GLY A 189 -11.72 -31.83 -42.93
N LEU A 190 -12.39 -31.04 -43.78
CA LEU A 190 -13.26 -31.54 -44.83
C LEU A 190 -12.41 -31.74 -46.08
N ALA A 191 -12.23 -33.03 -46.49
CA ALA A 191 -11.41 -33.40 -47.62
C ALA A 191 -11.88 -32.74 -48.95
N ASP A 192 -13.20 -32.47 -49.05
CA ASP A 192 -13.83 -31.97 -50.27
C ASP A 192 -14.00 -30.44 -50.33
N ARG A 193 -13.67 -29.71 -49.24
CA ARG A 193 -13.82 -28.23 -49.15
C ARG A 193 -12.61 -27.58 -48.43
N PRO A 194 -11.54 -27.32 -49.17
CA PRO A 194 -10.40 -26.62 -48.60
C PRO A 194 -10.81 -25.22 -48.16
N GLY A 195 -10.48 -24.86 -46.89
CA GLY A 195 -10.80 -23.56 -46.26
C GLY A 195 -11.82 -23.62 -45.13
N PHE A 196 -12.60 -24.71 -45.01
CA PHE A 196 -13.51 -24.96 -43.89
C PHE A 196 -13.06 -26.22 -43.17
N ALA A 197 -12.39 -26.06 -42.04
CA ALA A 197 -11.78 -27.14 -41.27
C ALA A 197 -12.24 -27.22 -39.82
N ARG A 198 -13.15 -26.36 -39.41
CA ARG A 198 -13.66 -26.30 -38.03
C ARG A 198 -15.17 -26.44 -37.98
N PHE A 199 -15.69 -27.13 -36.96
CA PHE A 199 -17.11 -27.28 -36.71
C PHE A 199 -17.48 -26.77 -35.33
N ALA A 200 -18.43 -25.81 -35.28
CA ALA A 200 -19.03 -25.36 -34.04
C ALA A 200 -20.34 -26.10 -33.82
N THR A 201 -20.45 -26.82 -32.69
CA THR A 201 -21.68 -27.46 -32.24
C THR A 201 -22.48 -26.50 -31.38
N LEU A 202 -23.79 -26.41 -31.66
CA LEU A 202 -24.71 -25.53 -30.90
C LEU A 202 -25.33 -26.28 -29.73
N ASP A 203 -25.71 -25.55 -28.71
CA ASP A 203 -26.40 -26.04 -27.49
C ASP A 203 -27.76 -26.65 -27.78
N ALA A 204 -28.45 -26.15 -28.81
CA ALA A 204 -29.75 -26.64 -29.24
C ALA A 204 -29.93 -26.48 -30.76
N PRO A 205 -30.80 -27.31 -31.42
CA PRO A 205 -31.07 -27.20 -32.85
C PRO A 205 -31.66 -25.84 -33.21
N LEU A 206 -31.30 -25.39 -34.43
CA LEU A 206 -31.91 -24.23 -35.05
C LEU A 206 -33.30 -24.58 -35.59
N PRO A 207 -34.27 -23.65 -35.56
CA PRO A 207 -35.61 -23.86 -36.11
C PRO A 207 -35.60 -24.03 -37.65
N ALA A 208 -34.57 -23.54 -38.32
CA ALA A 208 -34.35 -23.66 -39.76
C ALA A 208 -32.85 -23.65 -40.06
N PRO A 209 -32.40 -24.12 -41.26
CA PRO A 209 -31.01 -24.02 -41.69
C PRO A 209 -30.51 -22.56 -41.60
N ALA A 210 -29.27 -22.37 -41.14
CA ALA A 210 -28.67 -21.07 -40.98
C ALA A 210 -28.44 -20.37 -42.32
N GLY A 211 -29.07 -19.23 -42.55
CA GLY A 211 -28.79 -18.35 -43.69
C GLY A 211 -27.75 -17.28 -43.39
N SER A 212 -27.70 -16.84 -42.15
CA SER A 212 -26.72 -15.90 -41.61
C SER A 212 -26.49 -16.18 -40.13
N ALA A 213 -25.29 -15.93 -39.66
CA ALA A 213 -24.92 -16.04 -38.27
C ALA A 213 -24.09 -14.85 -37.84
N GLU A 214 -24.27 -14.42 -36.63
CA GLU A 214 -23.53 -13.31 -36.01
C GLU A 214 -23.04 -13.72 -34.62
N ILE A 215 -21.83 -13.31 -34.29
CA ILE A 215 -21.29 -13.42 -32.93
C ILE A 215 -21.85 -12.29 -32.09
N VAL A 216 -22.42 -12.63 -30.94
CA VAL A 216 -22.92 -11.65 -29.96
C VAL A 216 -21.91 -11.54 -28.84
N GLU A 217 -21.42 -10.32 -28.61
CA GLU A 217 -20.47 -9.98 -27.56
C GLU A 217 -21.08 -8.96 -26.62
N GLY A 218 -20.73 -9.07 -25.34
CA GLY A 218 -21.13 -8.10 -24.31
C GLY A 218 -20.12 -6.96 -24.18
N ALA A 219 -20.64 -5.78 -23.82
CA ALA A 219 -19.86 -4.66 -23.34
C ALA A 219 -20.46 -4.20 -22.00
N PHE A 220 -19.68 -4.34 -20.94
CA PHE A 220 -20.07 -3.97 -19.58
C PHE A 220 -19.46 -2.62 -19.22
N ALA A 221 -20.22 -1.77 -18.54
CA ALA A 221 -19.77 -0.51 -17.99
C ALA A 221 -20.34 -0.34 -16.57
N VAL A 222 -19.50 0.16 -15.68
CA VAL A 222 -19.88 0.49 -14.30
C VAL A 222 -19.22 1.79 -13.88
N ASP A 223 -19.94 2.61 -13.13
CA ASP A 223 -19.43 3.83 -12.49
C ASP A 223 -19.91 3.95 -11.04
N ASP A 224 -19.16 4.70 -10.21
CA ASP A 224 -19.45 4.89 -8.78
C ASP A 224 -20.17 6.21 -8.47
N GLY A 225 -20.59 6.96 -9.50
CA GLY A 225 -21.21 8.26 -9.33
C GLY A 225 -20.29 9.36 -8.75
N ALA A 226 -19.02 9.02 -8.49
CA ALA A 226 -18.01 9.92 -7.91
C ALA A 226 -16.77 10.12 -8.82
N GLY A 227 -16.89 9.72 -10.10
CA GLY A 227 -15.86 9.94 -11.11
C GLY A 227 -15.01 8.72 -11.46
N ARG A 228 -15.21 7.56 -10.81
CA ARG A 228 -14.59 6.31 -11.23
C ARG A 228 -15.51 5.56 -12.17
N SER A 229 -14.98 5.10 -13.29
CA SER A 229 -15.72 4.28 -14.24
C SER A 229 -14.83 3.22 -14.85
N GLU A 230 -15.41 2.05 -15.10
CA GLU A 230 -14.75 0.92 -15.77
C GLU A 230 -15.58 0.51 -16.98
N SER A 231 -14.90 0.02 -18.01
CA SER A 231 -15.54 -0.43 -19.24
C SER A 231 -14.80 -1.63 -19.82
N TYR A 232 -15.53 -2.71 -20.02
CA TYR A 232 -15.02 -3.98 -20.56
C TYR A 232 -15.78 -4.31 -21.85
N ARG A 233 -15.07 -4.67 -22.90
CA ARG A 233 -15.65 -4.97 -24.23
C ARG A 233 -15.20 -6.34 -24.72
N GLY A 234 -15.92 -6.89 -25.72
CA GLY A 234 -15.64 -8.19 -26.32
C GLY A 234 -15.77 -9.32 -25.30
N LEU A 235 -16.81 -9.26 -24.47
CA LEU A 235 -17.05 -10.23 -23.40
C LEU A 235 -17.88 -11.40 -23.90
N GLY A 236 -17.46 -12.61 -23.52
CA GLY A 236 -18.26 -13.81 -23.66
C GLY A 236 -19.40 -13.82 -22.65
N LEU A 237 -20.52 -14.42 -23.02
CA LEU A 237 -21.79 -14.40 -22.28
C LEU A 237 -22.14 -15.76 -21.66
N SER A 238 -21.26 -16.75 -21.79
CA SER A 238 -21.38 -18.07 -21.18
C SER A 238 -20.13 -18.43 -20.38
N PRO A 239 -20.24 -19.13 -19.25
CA PRO A 239 -19.11 -19.57 -18.43
C PRO A 239 -18.04 -20.39 -19.19
N ALA A 240 -18.44 -21.07 -20.28
CA ALA A 240 -17.52 -21.82 -21.12
C ALA A 240 -16.64 -20.93 -22.01
N HIS A 241 -16.93 -19.62 -22.12
CA HIS A 241 -16.14 -18.71 -22.95
C HIS A 241 -14.86 -18.27 -22.23
N PRO A 242 -13.68 -18.29 -22.90
CA PRO A 242 -12.41 -17.92 -22.27
C PRO A 242 -12.38 -16.50 -21.66
N ARG A 243 -13.16 -15.58 -22.21
CA ARG A 243 -13.33 -14.20 -21.72
C ARG A 243 -14.75 -13.99 -21.21
N PHE A 244 -15.21 -14.87 -20.31
CA PHE A 244 -16.54 -14.78 -19.73
C PHE A 244 -16.69 -13.53 -18.85
N LEU A 245 -17.80 -12.82 -18.99
CA LEU A 245 -18.11 -11.60 -18.26
C LEU A 245 -17.87 -11.76 -16.73
N GLY A 246 -18.41 -12.81 -16.13
CA GLY A 246 -18.25 -13.04 -14.70
C GLY A 246 -16.81 -13.21 -14.26
N THR A 247 -16.02 -13.99 -15.02
CA THR A 247 -14.58 -14.20 -14.73
C THR A 247 -13.78 -12.91 -14.90
N VAL A 248 -14.08 -12.12 -15.95
CA VAL A 248 -13.42 -10.83 -16.18
C VAL A 248 -13.72 -9.85 -15.05
N LEU A 249 -14.98 -9.72 -14.62
CA LEU A 249 -15.34 -8.85 -13.51
C LEU A 249 -14.68 -9.29 -12.20
N GLN A 250 -14.61 -10.59 -11.94
CA GLN A 250 -13.95 -11.10 -10.74
C GLN A 250 -12.44 -10.82 -10.73
N ALA A 251 -11.78 -10.88 -11.88
CA ALA A 251 -10.34 -10.71 -11.99
C ALA A 251 -9.90 -9.25 -12.15
N GLU A 252 -10.62 -8.46 -12.95
CA GLU A 252 -10.16 -7.15 -13.43
C GLU A 252 -10.91 -5.95 -12.82
N SER A 253 -12.19 -6.11 -12.37
CA SER A 253 -12.96 -4.97 -11.84
C SER A 253 -12.54 -4.61 -10.41
N GLU A 254 -12.33 -3.34 -10.14
CA GLU A 254 -12.09 -2.78 -8.80
C GLU A 254 -13.39 -2.30 -8.11
N LEU A 255 -14.48 -2.18 -8.87
CA LEU A 255 -15.76 -1.65 -8.36
C LEU A 255 -16.77 -2.74 -8.01
N VAL A 256 -16.90 -3.76 -8.86
CA VAL A 256 -17.92 -4.79 -8.70
C VAL A 256 -17.36 -6.20 -8.92
N GLU A 257 -18.09 -7.18 -8.42
CA GLU A 257 -17.83 -8.59 -8.71
C GLU A 257 -19.14 -9.36 -8.79
N PRO A 258 -19.13 -10.58 -9.36
CA PRO A 258 -20.26 -11.48 -9.32
C PRO A 258 -20.69 -11.81 -7.88
N ASP A 259 -21.97 -11.76 -7.61
CA ASP A 259 -22.54 -12.28 -6.37
C ASP A 259 -23.03 -13.70 -6.60
N GLY A 260 -22.19 -14.67 -6.24
CA GLY A 260 -22.38 -16.09 -6.52
C GLY A 260 -21.95 -16.53 -7.93
N ALA A 261 -22.21 -17.78 -8.25
CA ALA A 261 -21.88 -18.35 -9.55
C ALA A 261 -22.88 -17.90 -10.63
N TRP A 262 -22.38 -17.43 -11.75
CA TRP A 262 -23.20 -17.03 -12.88
C TRP A 262 -23.31 -18.14 -13.94
N GLY A 263 -24.52 -18.30 -14.49
CA GLY A 263 -24.76 -19.03 -15.72
C GLY A 263 -24.58 -18.14 -16.96
N ASP A 264 -25.23 -18.52 -18.05
CA ASP A 264 -25.28 -17.72 -19.26
C ASP A 264 -25.97 -16.38 -19.01
N VAL A 265 -25.49 -15.33 -19.67
CA VAL A 265 -25.97 -13.94 -19.55
C VAL A 265 -26.45 -13.44 -20.93
N PRO A 266 -27.50 -14.04 -21.51
CA PRO A 266 -27.97 -13.65 -22.83
C PRO A 266 -28.67 -12.29 -22.79
N PRO A 267 -28.79 -11.59 -23.93
CA PRO A 267 -29.69 -10.46 -24.05
C PRO A 267 -31.15 -10.89 -23.78
N ALA A 268 -31.98 -9.91 -23.41
CA ALA A 268 -33.40 -10.17 -23.12
C ALA A 268 -34.16 -10.76 -24.32
N ASP A 269 -33.73 -10.40 -25.52
CA ASP A 269 -34.33 -10.84 -26.77
C ASP A 269 -33.34 -10.85 -27.94
N ALA A 270 -33.77 -11.31 -29.11
CA ALA A 270 -32.97 -11.32 -30.32
C ALA A 270 -32.67 -9.93 -30.93
N THR A 271 -33.29 -8.87 -30.42
CA THR A 271 -32.96 -7.49 -30.82
C THR A 271 -31.73 -6.98 -30.08
N LEU A 272 -31.17 -7.78 -29.19
CA LEU A 272 -29.98 -7.49 -28.38
C LEU A 272 -30.19 -6.34 -27.40
N SER A 273 -31.40 -6.27 -26.80
CA SER A 273 -31.67 -5.31 -25.74
C SER A 273 -30.72 -5.50 -24.56
N GLY A 274 -30.10 -4.41 -24.12
CA GLY A 274 -29.16 -4.39 -22.99
C GLY A 274 -29.86 -4.47 -21.63
N TRP A 275 -29.05 -4.67 -20.60
CA TRP A 275 -29.47 -4.63 -19.19
C TRP A 275 -28.89 -3.41 -18.50
N THR A 276 -29.69 -2.78 -17.64
CA THR A 276 -29.20 -1.79 -16.69
C THR A 276 -29.41 -2.37 -15.29
N ALA A 277 -28.41 -2.27 -14.44
CA ALA A 277 -28.54 -2.77 -13.07
C ALA A 277 -29.64 -2.00 -12.32
N ALA A 278 -30.38 -2.70 -11.50
CA ALA A 278 -31.19 -2.06 -10.46
C ALA A 278 -30.25 -1.28 -9.52
N ALA A 279 -30.82 -0.32 -8.77
CA ALA A 279 -30.06 0.41 -7.77
C ALA A 279 -29.37 -0.57 -6.82
N PHE A 280 -28.08 -0.34 -6.54
CA PHE A 280 -27.39 -1.08 -5.53
C PHE A 280 -27.87 -0.67 -4.14
N GLU A 281 -28.12 -1.62 -3.28
CA GLU A 281 -28.68 -1.44 -1.94
C GLU A 281 -27.79 -2.11 -0.88
N ASN A 282 -28.05 -1.83 0.40
CA ASN A 282 -27.40 -2.43 1.56
C ASN A 282 -25.94 -2.04 1.81
N GLY A 283 -25.40 -1.05 1.09
CA GLY A 283 -24.07 -0.51 1.42
C GLY A 283 -24.07 0.23 2.75
N LYS A 284 -23.15 -0.13 3.68
CA LYS A 284 -23.03 0.47 5.02
C LYS A 284 -21.55 0.68 5.37
N ASP A 285 -21.23 1.81 5.97
CA ASP A 285 -19.86 2.18 6.34
C ASP A 285 -19.40 1.55 7.65
N ARG A 286 -20.30 1.32 8.61
CA ARG A 286 -20.06 0.64 9.90
C ARG A 286 -18.92 1.23 10.76
N TYR A 287 -18.62 2.51 10.60
CA TYR A 287 -17.54 3.19 11.32
C TYR A 287 -17.62 3.08 12.85
N PRO A 288 -18.82 3.15 13.51
CA PRO A 288 -18.91 3.05 14.95
C PRO A 288 -18.51 1.67 15.52
N GLU A 289 -18.48 0.63 14.67
CA GLU A 289 -18.17 -0.74 15.07
C GLU A 289 -16.67 -1.02 15.07
N ILE A 290 -15.86 -0.17 14.40
CA ILE A 290 -14.40 -0.31 14.35
C ILE A 290 -13.84 0.00 15.73
N VAL A 291 -13.06 -0.92 16.27
CA VAL A 291 -12.42 -0.82 17.60
C VAL A 291 -10.90 -0.97 17.48
N PRO A 292 -10.11 -0.54 18.48
CA PRO A 292 -8.66 -0.66 18.44
C PRO A 292 -8.15 -2.09 18.21
N GLY A 293 -8.91 -3.10 18.65
CA GLY A 293 -8.60 -4.50 18.42
C GLY A 293 -8.59 -4.92 16.96
N ASP A 294 -9.30 -4.21 16.07
CA ASP A 294 -9.34 -4.52 14.63
C ASP A 294 -8.01 -4.19 13.92
N PHE A 295 -7.15 -3.41 14.56
CA PHE A 295 -5.81 -3.12 14.05
C PHE A 295 -4.85 -4.28 14.23
N PHE A 296 -5.17 -5.26 15.06
CA PHE A 296 -4.30 -6.38 15.40
C PHE A 296 -5.00 -7.72 15.15
N ASP A 297 -4.23 -8.74 14.79
CA ASP A 297 -4.75 -10.10 14.71
C ASP A 297 -4.62 -10.81 16.06
N ALA A 298 -5.73 -10.97 16.76
CA ALA A 298 -5.77 -11.64 18.06
C ALA A 298 -5.33 -13.13 18.02
N ARG A 299 -5.27 -13.72 16.83
CA ARG A 299 -4.84 -15.12 16.63
C ARG A 299 -3.33 -15.24 16.41
N TRP A 300 -2.67 -14.10 16.11
CA TRP A 300 -1.24 -14.08 15.84
C TRP A 300 -0.43 -14.16 17.14
N ASN A 301 0.51 -15.10 17.23
CA ASN A 301 1.46 -15.21 18.33
C ASN A 301 2.89 -15.17 17.78
N PRO A 302 3.78 -14.34 18.35
CA PRO A 302 5.19 -14.35 17.97
C PRO A 302 5.82 -15.73 18.14
N GLY A 303 6.35 -16.32 17.07
CA GLY A 303 7.04 -17.62 17.11
C GLY A 303 6.18 -18.84 16.81
N ASP A 304 4.93 -18.69 16.46
CA ASP A 304 4.14 -19.76 15.86
C ASP A 304 4.61 -19.99 14.42
N GLU A 305 5.63 -20.86 14.26
CA GLU A 305 6.27 -21.15 12.96
C GLU A 305 5.35 -21.88 11.95
N ASN A 306 4.19 -22.35 12.38
CA ASN A 306 3.28 -23.13 11.54
C ASN A 306 2.20 -22.31 10.82
N ASP A 307 2.20 -20.99 10.95
CA ASP A 307 1.09 -20.14 10.51
C ASP A 307 1.39 -19.29 9.27
N ASP A 308 2.33 -19.68 8.42
CA ASP A 308 2.44 -19.10 7.07
C ASP A 308 1.15 -19.24 6.22
N GLU A 309 0.28 -20.18 6.59
CA GLU A 309 -1.02 -20.38 5.95
C GLU A 309 -2.16 -19.59 6.63
N VAL A 310 -2.06 -19.27 7.92
CA VAL A 310 -3.03 -18.44 8.63
C VAL A 310 -2.63 -16.98 8.51
N LEU A 311 -3.13 -16.40 7.51
CA LEU A 311 -2.82 -15.07 7.09
C LEU A 311 -3.35 -14.07 8.10
N SER A 312 -2.42 -13.34 8.68
CA SER A 312 -2.63 -12.35 9.72
C SER A 312 -3.55 -11.21 9.29
N GLY A 313 -4.52 -10.88 10.11
CA GLY A 313 -5.32 -9.68 9.99
C GLY A 313 -4.58 -8.43 10.47
N GLY A 314 -5.19 -7.27 10.33
CA GLY A 314 -4.67 -6.01 10.86
C GLY A 314 -3.25 -5.69 10.39
N LEU A 315 -2.47 -5.13 11.31
CA LEU A 315 -1.07 -4.72 11.06
C LEU A 315 -0.13 -5.88 10.76
N GLN A 316 -0.43 -7.09 11.26
CA GLN A 316 0.41 -8.27 11.07
C GLN A 316 0.51 -8.68 9.60
N CYS A 317 -0.44 -8.27 8.73
CA CYS A 317 -0.35 -8.50 7.29
C CYS A 317 0.93 -7.87 6.67
N LEU A 318 1.51 -6.87 7.33
CA LEU A 318 2.74 -6.20 6.89
C LEU A 318 3.98 -7.07 7.06
N LEU A 319 3.95 -8.13 7.88
CA LEU A 319 5.05 -9.08 8.01
C LEU A 319 5.35 -9.81 6.69
N GLY A 320 4.34 -9.97 5.84
CA GLY A 320 4.49 -10.54 4.49
C GLY A 320 4.90 -9.53 3.40
N VAL A 321 5.11 -8.25 3.73
CA VAL A 321 5.43 -7.20 2.74
C VAL A 321 6.89 -6.77 2.88
N SER A 322 7.73 -7.28 2.01
CA SER A 322 9.19 -7.11 2.10
C SER A 322 9.70 -5.68 1.85
N ASP A 323 8.89 -4.80 1.25
CA ASP A 323 9.34 -3.45 0.87
C ASP A 323 9.15 -2.40 1.97
N VAL A 324 8.27 -2.65 2.95
CA VAL A 324 7.95 -1.69 4.01
C VAL A 324 9.14 -1.45 4.93
N SER A 325 9.43 -0.19 5.21
CA SER A 325 10.53 0.25 6.09
C SER A 325 10.09 1.23 7.18
N LEU A 326 8.92 1.84 7.04
CA LEU A 326 8.31 2.75 7.99
C LEU A 326 6.84 2.35 8.21
N LEU A 327 6.34 2.52 9.43
CA LEU A 327 4.94 2.26 9.77
C LEU A 327 4.33 3.46 10.50
N VAL A 328 3.17 3.91 10.04
CA VAL A 328 2.34 4.95 10.67
C VAL A 328 0.91 4.44 10.80
N VAL A 329 0.32 4.59 11.98
CA VAL A 329 -1.06 4.15 12.27
C VAL A 329 -1.88 5.36 12.74
N PRO A 330 -2.38 6.18 11.79
CA PRO A 330 -3.01 7.46 12.13
C PRO A 330 -4.34 7.33 12.86
N ASP A 331 -5.07 6.24 12.64
CA ASP A 331 -6.39 5.97 13.22
C ASP A 331 -6.37 4.92 14.35
N LEU A 332 -5.22 4.65 14.94
CA LEU A 332 -5.11 3.70 16.05
C LEU A 332 -6.07 4.03 17.20
N TYR A 333 -6.31 5.31 17.38
CA TYR A 333 -7.34 5.89 18.23
C TYR A 333 -7.70 7.29 17.73
N GLU A 334 -8.90 7.75 18.02
CA GLU A 334 -9.37 9.08 17.65
C GLU A 334 -9.43 9.98 18.90
N PRO A 335 -8.49 10.94 19.06
CA PRO A 335 -8.47 11.80 20.23
C PRO A 335 -9.54 12.89 20.20
N SER A 336 -10.03 13.22 18.99
CA SER A 336 -11.11 14.20 18.79
C SER A 336 -11.66 14.03 17.39
N PRO A 337 -12.99 14.06 17.19
CA PRO A 337 -13.60 13.85 15.89
C PRO A 337 -13.00 14.77 14.82
N VAL A 338 -12.64 14.19 13.66
CA VAL A 338 -12.32 14.99 12.47
C VAL A 338 -13.65 15.52 11.96
N ILE A 339 -13.83 16.84 12.02
CA ILE A 339 -15.01 17.48 11.43
C ILE A 339 -14.82 17.44 9.90
N PRO A 340 -15.55 16.57 9.19
CA PRO A 340 -15.53 16.59 7.74
C PRO A 340 -16.06 17.93 7.24
N PHE A 341 -15.84 18.22 5.96
CA PHE A 341 -16.22 19.44 5.29
C PHE A 341 -17.55 20.00 5.81
N SER A 342 -17.53 21.04 6.63
CA SER A 342 -18.75 21.80 6.90
C SER A 342 -18.89 22.77 5.74
N ASP A 343 -20.08 22.84 5.15
CA ASP A 343 -20.53 23.97 4.34
C ASP A 343 -20.46 25.22 5.24
N VAL A 344 -19.28 25.80 5.38
CA VAL A 344 -19.13 27.11 6.00
C VAL A 344 -19.78 28.06 5.06
N ALA A 345 -20.94 28.56 5.45
CA ALA A 345 -21.60 29.62 4.71
C ALA A 345 -20.55 30.72 4.45
N PRO A 346 -20.39 31.18 3.20
CA PRO A 346 -19.45 32.25 2.92
C PRO A 346 -19.70 33.41 3.87
N PRO A 347 -18.63 34.04 4.39
CA PRO A 347 -18.81 35.16 5.31
C PRO A 347 -19.76 36.17 4.68
N PRO A 348 -20.67 36.77 5.45
CA PRO A 348 -21.62 37.71 4.91
C PRO A 348 -20.86 38.80 4.17
N ASN A 349 -21.27 39.06 2.94
CA ASN A 349 -20.64 40.07 2.12
C ASN A 349 -20.85 41.44 2.78
N LEU A 350 -19.84 41.94 3.47
CA LEU A 350 -19.85 43.23 4.14
C LEU A 350 -19.57 44.40 3.19
N ALA A 351 -19.54 44.17 1.88
CA ALA A 351 -19.30 45.20 0.88
C ALA A 351 -20.59 46.01 0.65
N GLY A 352 -20.65 47.17 1.27
CA GLY A 352 -21.44 48.37 0.88
C GLY A 352 -22.95 48.24 0.86
N ALA A 353 -23.63 49.25 1.39
CA ALA A 353 -25.08 49.38 1.47
C ALA A 353 -25.74 49.43 0.08
N THR A 354 -26.04 48.29 -0.49
CA THR A 354 -27.19 48.18 -1.39
C THR A 354 -28.34 47.65 -0.54
N PHE A 355 -29.34 48.52 -0.33
CA PHE A 355 -30.60 48.09 0.24
C PHE A 355 -31.29 47.16 -0.75
N GLU A 356 -31.06 45.87 -0.63
CA GLU A 356 -31.94 44.86 -1.19
C GLU A 356 -33.12 44.65 -0.22
N ARG A 357 -34.33 44.53 -0.77
CA ARG A 357 -35.51 44.13 0.01
C ARG A 357 -35.17 42.89 0.81
N CYS A 358 -35.62 42.83 2.07
CA CYS A 358 -35.56 41.60 2.87
C CYS A 358 -36.14 40.47 2.01
N ALA A 359 -35.26 39.63 1.48
CA ALA A 359 -35.64 38.30 1.01
C ALA A 359 -36.04 37.49 2.24
N ASP A 360 -37.11 36.71 2.13
CA ASP A 360 -37.43 35.72 3.17
C ASP A 360 -36.16 34.92 3.52
N PRO A 361 -35.91 34.70 4.81
CA PRO A 361 -34.77 33.89 5.20
C PRO A 361 -34.86 32.56 4.44
N PRO A 362 -33.76 32.07 3.82
CA PRO A 362 -33.79 30.79 3.14
C PRO A 362 -34.38 29.77 4.12
N SER A 363 -35.35 29.00 3.64
CA SER A 363 -36.00 27.92 4.42
C SER A 363 -34.94 27.21 5.21
N ALA A 364 -35.14 27.02 6.51
CA ALA A 364 -34.20 26.37 7.38
C ALA A 364 -33.72 25.09 6.68
N ARG A 365 -32.47 25.11 6.21
CA ARG A 365 -31.87 23.91 5.66
C ARG A 365 -31.89 22.89 6.81
N THR A 366 -32.40 21.72 6.56
CA THR A 366 -32.28 20.60 7.47
C THR A 366 -30.78 20.53 7.85
N PRO A 367 -30.42 20.56 9.15
CA PRO A 367 -29.03 20.44 9.54
C PRO A 367 -28.46 19.25 8.78
N PRO A 368 -27.29 19.36 8.17
CA PRO A 368 -26.64 18.22 7.54
C PRO A 368 -26.60 17.11 8.58
N GLU A 369 -26.89 15.89 8.16
CA GLU A 369 -26.73 14.71 9.00
C GLU A 369 -25.33 14.75 9.63
N PRO A 370 -25.20 14.55 10.97
CA PRO A 370 -23.90 14.58 11.59
C PRO A 370 -22.99 13.59 10.85
N PRO A 371 -21.73 13.96 10.57
CA PRO A 371 -20.83 13.07 9.85
C PRO A 371 -20.69 11.76 10.59
N PRO A 372 -20.50 10.64 9.88
CA PRO A 372 -20.22 9.36 10.50
C PRO A 372 -19.02 9.50 11.46
N ALA A 373 -19.13 8.93 12.64
CA ALA A 373 -18.12 9.03 13.69
C ALA A 373 -17.43 7.67 13.92
N LEU A 374 -16.20 7.71 14.39
CA LEU A 374 -15.41 6.55 14.80
C LEU A 374 -15.61 6.32 16.31
N ASP A 375 -16.85 6.09 16.74
CA ASP A 375 -17.21 6.01 18.16
C ASP A 375 -16.42 4.92 18.90
N GLY A 376 -16.15 3.78 18.25
CA GLY A 376 -15.38 2.68 18.80
C GLY A 376 -13.87 2.99 18.99
N LEU A 377 -13.35 4.00 18.29
CA LEU A 377 -11.96 4.44 18.38
C LEU A 377 -11.79 5.72 19.22
N LEU A 378 -12.86 6.32 19.72
CA LEU A 378 -12.81 7.58 20.43
C LEU A 378 -12.21 7.38 21.83
N LEU A 379 -10.92 7.67 21.96
CA LEU A 379 -10.16 7.58 23.21
C LEU A 379 -9.55 8.93 23.57
N ASP A 380 -10.02 9.52 24.65
CA ASP A 380 -9.44 10.76 25.20
C ASP A 380 -8.04 10.50 25.79
N PRO A 381 -6.99 11.20 25.35
CA PRO A 381 -5.62 10.95 25.77
C PRO A 381 -5.36 11.12 27.27
N VAL A 382 -6.20 11.86 27.99
CA VAL A 382 -6.04 12.09 29.42
C VAL A 382 -6.73 11.00 30.24
N THR A 383 -7.95 10.62 29.86
CA THR A 383 -8.74 9.62 30.60
C THR A 383 -8.40 8.18 30.20
N HIS A 384 -8.12 7.92 28.92
CA HIS A 384 -7.76 6.59 28.38
C HIS A 384 -6.25 6.44 28.16
N PHE A 385 -5.44 7.17 28.92
CA PHE A 385 -3.98 7.21 28.75
C PHE A 385 -3.32 5.83 28.69
N GLN A 386 -3.72 4.92 29.60
CA GLN A 386 -3.11 3.60 29.67
C GLN A 386 -3.47 2.76 28.46
N GLU A 387 -4.70 2.80 28.00
CA GLU A 387 -5.18 2.08 26.84
C GLU A 387 -4.45 2.52 25.56
N ILE A 388 -4.35 3.83 25.33
CA ILE A 388 -3.59 4.38 24.19
C ILE A 388 -2.12 3.97 24.26
N LEU A 389 -1.53 4.01 25.46
CA LEU A 389 -0.14 3.59 25.65
C LEU A 389 0.06 2.11 25.30
N ASP A 390 -0.85 1.23 25.74
CA ASP A 390 -0.76 -0.20 25.52
C ASP A 390 -0.89 -0.51 24.00
N LEU A 391 -1.80 0.15 23.28
CA LEU A 391 -1.93 0.05 21.83
C LEU A 391 -0.66 0.49 21.09
N GLN A 392 -0.04 1.59 21.50
CA GLN A 392 1.20 2.06 20.88
C GLN A 392 2.40 1.17 21.22
N LEU A 393 2.40 0.53 22.40
CA LEU A 393 3.40 -0.48 22.75
C LEU A 393 3.26 -1.72 21.86
N GLU A 394 2.05 -2.14 21.53
CA GLU A 394 1.79 -3.26 20.62
C GLU A 394 2.30 -2.98 19.20
N VAL A 395 2.04 -1.76 18.67
CA VAL A 395 2.62 -1.32 17.39
C VAL A 395 4.15 -1.33 17.42
N ALA A 396 4.77 -0.85 18.51
CA ALA A 396 6.22 -0.84 18.67
C ALA A 396 6.79 -2.26 18.78
N ALA A 397 6.10 -3.17 19.49
CA ALA A 397 6.49 -4.57 19.62
C ALA A 397 6.42 -5.31 18.28
N LEU A 398 5.41 -5.04 17.45
CA LEU A 398 5.33 -5.59 16.10
C LEU A 398 6.52 -5.14 15.23
N ALA A 399 6.89 -3.86 15.30
CA ALA A 399 8.06 -3.35 14.57
C ALA A 399 9.37 -3.98 15.06
N GLU A 400 9.52 -4.17 16.37
CA GLU A 400 10.68 -4.84 16.96
C GLU A 400 10.75 -6.33 16.59
N TYR A 401 9.62 -7.02 16.54
CA TYR A 401 9.53 -8.41 16.07
C TYR A 401 9.90 -8.53 14.60
N SER A 402 9.30 -7.69 13.75
CA SER A 402 9.57 -7.68 12.31
C SER A 402 11.03 -7.38 11.96
N ARG A 403 11.69 -6.46 12.70
CA ARG A 403 13.02 -5.90 12.41
C ARG A 403 13.17 -5.30 11.00
N ALA A 404 12.11 -5.28 10.20
CA ALA A 404 12.10 -4.79 8.82
C ALA A 404 11.73 -3.30 8.71
N PHE A 405 10.92 -2.80 9.62
CA PHE A 405 10.44 -1.42 9.61
C PHE A 405 10.52 -0.76 10.99
N VAL A 406 10.48 0.55 10.98
CA VAL A 406 10.43 1.39 12.19
C VAL A 406 9.03 1.98 12.33
N ALA A 407 8.41 1.84 13.51
CA ALA A 407 7.14 2.46 13.84
C ALA A 407 7.34 3.94 14.20
N LEU A 408 6.61 4.83 13.54
CA LEU A 408 6.59 6.25 13.84
C LEU A 408 5.34 6.54 14.67
N LEU A 409 5.55 6.92 15.92
CA LEU A 409 4.49 7.11 16.90
C LEU A 409 4.21 8.59 17.13
N ASP A 410 2.94 8.92 17.25
CA ASP A 410 2.51 10.25 17.67
C ASP A 410 2.38 10.29 19.19
N VAL A 411 3.02 11.26 19.83
CA VAL A 411 2.77 11.54 21.24
C VAL A 411 1.30 11.96 21.38
N PRO A 412 0.51 11.32 22.28
CA PRO A 412 -0.89 11.66 22.43
C PRO A 412 -1.10 13.16 22.73
N PRO A 413 -2.04 13.82 22.04
CA PRO A 413 -2.23 15.26 22.19
C PRO A 413 -2.82 15.62 23.55
N GLY A 414 -2.57 16.86 24.02
CA GLY A 414 -3.16 17.39 25.25
C GLY A 414 -2.57 16.84 26.54
N LEU A 415 -1.50 16.03 26.48
CA LEU A 415 -0.81 15.55 27.68
C LEU A 415 0.05 16.64 28.32
N SER A 416 0.11 16.67 29.65
CA SER A 416 1.08 17.46 30.39
C SER A 416 2.50 16.92 30.19
N ASP A 417 3.53 17.76 30.35
CA ASP A 417 4.94 17.38 30.24
C ASP A 417 5.29 16.14 31.05
N ARG A 418 4.80 16.06 32.28
CA ARG A 418 5.02 14.89 33.14
C ARG A 418 4.45 13.62 32.51
N ARG A 419 3.23 13.67 31.98
CA ARG A 419 2.61 12.51 31.31
C ARG A 419 3.31 12.14 30.02
N ILE A 420 3.81 13.10 29.26
CA ILE A 420 4.62 12.84 28.08
C ILE A 420 5.89 12.07 28.46
N LEU A 421 6.56 12.46 29.55
CA LEU A 421 7.75 11.74 30.04
C LEU A 421 7.40 10.36 30.61
N ASP A 422 6.29 10.23 31.34
CA ASP A 422 5.78 8.94 31.82
C ASP A 422 5.46 8.00 30.65
N TRP A 423 4.82 8.51 29.60
CA TRP A 423 4.57 7.79 28.34
C TRP A 423 5.89 7.33 27.69
N ARG A 424 6.85 8.27 27.52
CA ARG A 424 8.15 7.98 26.90
C ARG A 424 8.94 6.92 27.65
N ALA A 425 8.89 6.92 28.97
CA ALA A 425 9.64 6.00 29.82
C ALA A 425 9.27 4.52 29.61
N ARG A 426 8.11 4.25 29.01
CA ARG A 426 7.62 2.88 28.74
C ARG A 426 8.25 2.25 27.51
N PHE A 427 8.85 3.02 26.63
CA PHE A 427 9.48 2.54 25.40
C PHE A 427 10.99 2.38 25.58
N ALA A 428 11.55 1.31 25.01
CA ALA A 428 12.99 1.02 25.04
C ALA A 428 13.48 0.34 23.76
N THR A 429 12.82 0.58 22.62
CA THR A 429 13.14 -0.08 21.34
C THR A 429 13.80 0.87 20.35
N ALA A 430 14.71 0.36 19.54
CA ALA A 430 15.29 1.05 18.39
C ALA A 430 14.37 1.04 17.15
N PHE A 431 13.30 0.23 17.16
CA PHE A 431 12.35 0.10 16.06
C PHE A 431 11.13 0.98 16.21
N ALA A 432 11.18 1.99 17.09
CA ALA A 432 10.16 3.02 17.17
C ALA A 432 10.78 4.41 17.34
N THR A 433 10.05 5.44 16.88
CA THR A 433 10.37 6.87 17.05
C THR A 433 9.13 7.61 17.52
N ALA A 434 9.28 8.75 18.19
CA ALA A 434 8.16 9.54 18.70
C ALA A 434 8.21 10.98 18.20
N TYR A 435 7.05 11.53 17.83
CA TYR A 435 6.93 12.88 17.28
C TYR A 435 5.92 13.72 18.06
N HIS A 436 6.26 14.99 18.27
CA HIS A 436 5.46 15.97 19.00
C HIS A 436 5.77 17.39 18.49
N PRO A 437 4.83 18.35 18.56
CA PRO A 437 3.39 18.19 18.79
C PRO A 437 2.65 17.79 17.51
N TRP A 438 1.34 17.59 17.59
CA TRP A 438 0.48 17.44 16.42
C TRP A 438 0.54 18.69 15.54
N LEU A 439 0.32 18.50 14.24
CA LEU A 439 0.52 19.52 13.21
C LEU A 439 -0.81 20.00 12.65
N LYS A 440 -0.81 21.16 12.02
CA LYS A 440 -1.96 21.74 11.35
C LYS A 440 -1.66 21.91 9.87
N ALA A 441 -2.39 21.20 9.02
CA ALA A 441 -2.34 21.32 7.57
C ALA A 441 -3.45 22.21 7.03
N ALA A 442 -3.17 22.91 5.94
CA ALA A 442 -4.19 23.65 5.21
C ALA A 442 -5.12 22.67 4.48
N ARG A 443 -6.42 23.00 4.38
CA ARG A 443 -7.34 22.25 3.54
C ARG A 443 -7.18 22.70 2.09
N LEU A 444 -6.77 21.78 1.22
CA LEU A 444 -6.65 22.06 -0.21
C LEU A 444 -8.04 22.36 -0.80
N GLY A 445 -8.16 23.44 -1.56
CA GLY A 445 -9.43 23.87 -2.18
C GLY A 445 -10.35 24.70 -1.28
N GLU A 446 -10.03 24.85 0.01
CA GLU A 446 -10.84 25.63 0.96
C GLU A 446 -9.99 26.66 1.74
N PRO A 447 -9.61 27.76 1.11
CA PRO A 447 -8.67 28.72 1.70
C PRO A 447 -9.16 29.40 2.99
N PHE A 448 -10.44 29.35 3.29
CA PHE A 448 -11.05 29.92 4.49
C PHE A 448 -11.47 28.88 5.55
N ALA A 449 -11.27 27.60 5.27
CA ALA A 449 -11.55 26.55 6.25
C ALA A 449 -10.49 26.51 7.37
N SER A 450 -10.91 26.11 8.56
CA SER A 450 -9.98 25.89 9.66
C SER A 450 -8.97 24.79 9.30
N PRO A 451 -7.67 24.96 9.63
CA PRO A 451 -6.68 23.92 9.41
C PRO A 451 -7.06 22.62 10.12
N VAL A 452 -6.72 21.50 9.48
CA VAL A 452 -6.94 20.16 10.05
C VAL A 452 -5.73 19.72 10.86
N GLN A 453 -5.96 19.07 11.99
CA GLN A 453 -4.91 18.39 12.73
C GLN A 453 -4.44 17.14 11.98
N VAL A 454 -3.14 17.03 11.78
CA VAL A 454 -2.47 15.92 11.09
C VAL A 454 -1.45 15.27 12.02
N ASN A 455 -1.32 13.98 11.91
CA ASN A 455 -0.37 13.15 12.64
C ASN A 455 1.08 13.58 12.31
N PRO A 456 1.89 14.01 13.28
CA PRO A 456 3.28 14.40 13.03
C PRO A 456 4.13 13.23 12.52
N ALA A 457 3.83 12.00 12.90
CA ALA A 457 4.49 10.79 12.39
C ALA A 457 4.38 10.65 10.87
N ALA A 458 3.22 10.98 10.28
CA ALA A 458 3.00 10.90 8.85
C ALA A 458 3.84 11.94 8.07
N VAL A 459 3.91 13.16 8.60
CA VAL A 459 4.77 14.23 8.05
C VAL A 459 6.25 13.83 8.16
N ALA A 460 6.67 13.30 9.31
CA ALA A 460 8.03 12.82 9.52
C ALA A 460 8.37 11.67 8.55
N ALA A 461 7.47 10.71 8.33
CA ALA A 461 7.66 9.62 7.38
C ALA A 461 7.94 10.13 5.96
N GLY A 462 7.19 11.13 5.50
CA GLY A 462 7.40 11.74 4.19
C GLY A 462 8.74 12.49 4.10
N ILE A 463 9.14 13.21 5.16
CA ILE A 463 10.46 13.87 5.24
C ILE A 463 11.57 12.82 5.19
N VAL A 464 11.45 11.73 5.95
CA VAL A 464 12.41 10.60 5.93
C VAL A 464 12.55 10.05 4.51
N ALA A 465 11.42 9.76 3.85
CA ALA A 465 11.40 9.21 2.49
C ALA A 465 12.06 10.18 1.49
N ARG A 466 11.73 11.47 1.54
CA ARG A 466 12.36 12.49 0.69
C ARG A 466 13.86 12.57 0.88
N ARG A 467 14.33 12.58 2.13
CA ARG A 467 15.78 12.66 2.45
C ARG A 467 16.53 11.46 1.91
N GLU A 468 15.96 10.28 2.04
CA GLU A 468 16.56 9.08 1.48
C GLU A 468 16.66 9.12 -0.04
N LEU A 469 15.59 9.53 -0.72
CA LEU A 469 15.57 9.63 -2.18
C LEU A 469 16.59 10.66 -2.72
N LEU A 470 16.90 11.69 -1.94
CA LEU A 470 17.84 12.74 -2.36
C LEU A 470 19.29 12.44 -1.98
N TYR A 471 19.53 11.85 -0.81
CA TYR A 471 20.87 11.74 -0.21
C TYR A 471 21.22 10.30 0.20
N GLY A 472 20.26 9.41 0.34
CA GLY A 472 20.43 8.04 0.82
C GLY A 472 20.13 7.85 2.30
N VAL A 473 20.05 6.58 2.72
CA VAL A 473 19.64 6.14 4.06
C VAL A 473 20.47 6.75 5.22
N PRO A 474 21.79 6.98 5.08
CA PRO A 474 22.60 7.53 6.18
C PRO A 474 22.18 8.92 6.65
N PHE A 475 21.48 9.68 5.79
CA PHE A 475 21.14 11.07 6.08
C PHE A 475 19.77 11.15 6.78
N GLY A 476 19.77 11.50 8.06
CA GLY A 476 18.56 11.66 8.86
C GLY A 476 17.67 12.84 8.44
N PRO A 477 16.39 12.85 8.88
CA PRO A 477 15.40 13.88 8.54
C PRO A 477 15.47 15.12 9.44
N ALA A 478 16.43 15.23 10.33
CA ALA A 478 16.55 16.37 11.24
C ALA A 478 16.85 17.68 10.47
N ASN A 479 16.36 18.79 10.99
CA ASN A 479 16.52 20.14 10.43
C ASN A 479 15.80 20.37 9.09
N GLU A 480 14.79 19.55 8.74
CA GLU A 480 14.01 19.69 7.52
C GLU A 480 12.70 20.46 7.75
N LEU A 481 12.32 21.29 6.79
CA LEU A 481 11.03 21.98 6.77
C LEU A 481 9.92 21.03 6.33
N ALA A 482 8.78 21.09 7.03
CA ALA A 482 7.57 20.38 6.68
C ALA A 482 6.77 21.17 5.63
N ALA A 483 6.60 20.60 4.44
CA ALA A 483 5.78 21.19 3.38
C ALA A 483 4.28 21.11 3.75
N ALA A 484 3.48 22.07 3.24
CA ALA A 484 2.03 22.14 3.41
C ALA A 484 1.53 22.20 4.89
N ILE A 485 2.43 22.35 5.86
CA ILE A 485 2.10 22.52 7.28
C ILE A 485 2.11 24.01 7.62
N VAL A 486 0.98 24.49 8.16
CA VAL A 486 0.79 25.92 8.44
C VAL A 486 1.11 26.30 9.87
N ASP A 487 0.91 25.39 10.83
CA ASP A 487 1.20 25.63 12.25
C ASP A 487 1.36 24.31 13.01
N VAL A 488 1.75 24.41 14.26
CA VAL A 488 1.74 23.33 15.25
C VAL A 488 0.50 23.43 16.14
N ALA A 489 0.00 22.30 16.65
CA ALA A 489 -1.16 22.32 17.55
C ALA A 489 -0.82 23.00 18.88
N GLU A 490 0.43 22.86 19.32
CA GLU A 490 0.94 23.41 20.57
C GLU A 490 2.36 23.97 20.35
N ARG A 491 2.61 25.18 20.84
CA ARG A 491 3.95 25.79 20.73
C ARG A 491 4.87 25.27 21.84
N VAL A 492 6.03 24.78 21.46
CA VAL A 492 7.05 24.27 22.37
C VAL A 492 8.08 25.36 22.63
N SER A 493 8.30 25.72 23.89
CA SER A 493 9.35 26.68 24.30
C SER A 493 10.74 26.04 24.27
N GLY A 494 11.81 26.84 24.20
CA GLY A 494 13.20 26.35 24.16
C GLY A 494 13.52 25.40 25.32
N PRO A 495 13.29 25.77 26.60
CA PRO A 495 13.56 24.86 27.70
C PRO A 495 12.75 23.57 27.67
N ARG A 496 11.51 23.63 27.17
CA ARG A 496 10.67 22.43 27.00
C ARG A 496 11.21 21.56 25.87
N HIS A 497 11.66 22.17 24.78
CA HIS A 497 12.32 21.46 23.68
C HIS A 497 13.54 20.68 24.16
N ASP A 498 14.40 21.31 24.98
CA ASP A 498 15.59 20.64 25.54
C ASP A 498 15.22 19.38 26.32
N VAL A 499 14.19 19.45 27.17
CA VAL A 499 13.70 18.31 27.96
C VAL A 499 13.16 17.20 27.05
N LEU A 500 12.34 17.54 26.06
CA LEU A 500 11.76 16.56 25.13
C LEU A 500 12.84 15.89 24.28
N HIS A 501 13.79 16.68 23.77
CA HIS A 501 14.91 16.18 22.97
C HIS A 501 15.81 15.23 23.77
N GLN A 502 16.16 15.58 25.04
CA GLN A 502 16.94 14.69 25.91
C GLN A 502 16.24 13.34 26.15
N ASN A 503 14.91 13.32 26.11
CA ASN A 503 14.11 12.12 26.24
C ASN A 503 13.76 11.46 24.88
N ALA A 504 14.51 11.78 23.82
CA ALA A 504 14.36 11.19 22.48
C ALA A 504 12.94 11.37 21.89
N ILE A 505 12.30 12.49 22.15
CA ILE A 505 11.08 12.93 21.48
C ILE A 505 11.48 13.90 20.38
N ASN A 506 11.13 13.59 19.14
CA ASN A 506 11.43 14.40 17.98
C ASN A 506 10.39 15.52 17.86
N VAL A 507 10.84 16.77 17.95
CA VAL A 507 9.95 17.92 18.05
C VAL A 507 9.86 18.66 16.73
N PHE A 508 8.63 19.02 16.34
CA PHE A 508 8.36 20.00 15.31
C PHE A 508 8.25 21.39 15.94
N LEU A 509 9.10 22.30 15.53
CA LEU A 509 9.07 23.69 15.96
C LEU A 509 8.54 24.60 14.86
N HIS A 510 7.68 25.54 15.26
CA HIS A 510 7.29 26.64 14.38
C HIS A 510 8.35 27.72 14.43
N GLU A 511 9.12 27.82 13.37
CA GLU A 511 10.18 28.80 13.19
C GLU A 511 9.74 29.95 12.25
N ARG A 512 10.64 30.87 11.97
CA ARG A 512 10.34 32.04 11.14
C ARG A 512 10.04 31.66 9.67
N ASP A 513 10.66 30.61 9.18
CA ASP A 513 10.58 30.12 7.80
C ASP A 513 9.59 28.95 7.62
N GLY A 514 8.96 28.50 8.69
CA GLY A 514 7.95 27.44 8.67
C GLY A 514 8.04 26.47 9.85
N VAL A 515 7.40 25.34 9.72
CA VAL A 515 7.45 24.26 10.71
C VAL A 515 8.61 23.33 10.39
N ARG A 516 9.50 23.10 11.35
CA ARG A 516 10.75 22.36 11.17
C ARG A 516 10.83 21.17 12.10
N LEU A 517 11.22 19.98 11.58
CA LEU A 517 11.58 18.82 12.37
C LEU A 517 13.01 18.98 12.92
N THR A 518 13.17 19.00 14.24
CA THR A 518 14.46 19.36 14.87
C THR A 518 15.35 18.17 15.18
N ALA A 519 14.83 16.95 15.21
CA ALA A 519 15.59 15.77 15.62
C ALA A 519 15.13 14.51 14.87
N ALA A 520 15.93 13.44 14.96
CA ALA A 520 15.67 12.14 14.35
C ALA A 520 16.18 11.02 15.26
N ARG A 521 15.63 10.94 16.47
CA ARG A 521 16.00 9.93 17.47
C ARG A 521 15.01 8.79 17.54
N THR A 522 15.51 7.59 17.77
CA THR A 522 14.71 6.42 18.12
C THR A 522 14.35 6.43 19.62
N LEU A 523 13.47 5.51 20.01
CA LEU A 523 13.12 5.29 21.41
C LEU A 523 14.08 4.31 22.12
N SER A 524 15.25 4.03 21.53
CA SER A 524 16.27 3.18 22.12
C SER A 524 16.87 3.78 23.39
N ARG A 525 17.22 2.89 24.32
CA ARG A 525 18.09 3.22 25.46
C ARG A 525 19.55 2.95 25.16
N ASP A 526 19.81 2.15 24.11
CA ASP A 526 21.16 1.89 23.61
C ASP A 526 21.66 3.12 22.84
N PRO A 527 22.81 3.70 23.25
CA PRO A 527 23.38 4.85 22.56
C PRO A 527 23.73 4.57 21.10
N ASP A 528 24.13 3.35 20.74
CA ASP A 528 24.53 2.97 19.38
C ASP A 528 23.35 3.03 18.39
N TYR A 529 22.13 2.85 18.87
CA TYR A 529 20.90 2.93 18.07
C TYR A 529 20.04 4.16 18.38
N ARG A 530 20.61 5.19 19.00
CA ARG A 530 19.90 6.44 19.30
C ARG A 530 19.41 7.14 18.06
N GLN A 531 20.21 7.14 17.00
CA GLN A 531 19.88 7.83 15.76
C GLN A 531 19.04 6.95 14.82
N LEU A 532 17.95 7.52 14.30
CA LEU A 532 17.07 6.84 13.34
C LEU A 532 17.83 6.45 12.06
N SER A 533 18.74 7.32 11.57
CA SER A 533 19.57 7.02 10.40
C SER A 533 20.45 5.79 10.61
N VAL A 534 21.04 5.63 11.80
CA VAL A 534 21.84 4.45 12.13
C VAL A 534 20.99 3.19 12.14
N ARG A 535 19.84 3.20 12.83
CA ARG A 535 18.94 2.02 12.84
C ARG A 535 18.50 1.64 11.42
N ARG A 536 18.12 2.62 10.61
CA ARG A 536 17.69 2.37 9.23
C ARG A 536 18.83 1.86 8.34
N LEU A 537 20.05 2.39 8.51
CA LEU A 537 21.22 1.93 7.80
C LEU A 537 21.52 0.45 8.11
N VAL A 538 21.51 0.08 9.39
CA VAL A 538 21.71 -1.31 9.82
C VAL A 538 20.61 -2.21 9.25
N THR A 539 19.35 -1.82 9.36
CA THR A 539 18.21 -2.55 8.78
C THR A 539 18.34 -2.70 7.26
N MET A 540 18.78 -1.65 6.56
CA MET A 540 19.02 -1.72 5.11
C MET A 540 20.09 -2.77 4.77
N ILE A 541 21.19 -2.78 5.52
CA ILE A 541 22.27 -3.77 5.32
C ILE A 541 21.72 -5.18 5.60
N GLU A 542 21.09 -5.41 6.77
CA GLU A 542 20.49 -6.69 7.15
C GLU A 542 19.56 -7.21 6.03
N ARG A 543 18.58 -6.43 5.60
CA ARG A 543 17.62 -6.80 4.55
C ARG A 543 18.26 -6.99 3.16
N THR A 544 19.28 -6.19 2.84
CA THR A 544 20.02 -6.37 1.59
C THR A 544 20.72 -7.71 1.57
N LEU A 545 21.41 -8.06 2.65
CA LEU A 545 22.12 -9.33 2.75
C LEU A 545 21.14 -10.52 2.73
N GLU A 546 20.04 -10.43 3.47
CA GLU A 546 19.01 -11.46 3.49
C GLU A 546 18.44 -11.72 2.08
N ARG A 547 18.14 -10.66 1.32
CA ARG A 547 17.60 -10.78 -0.04
C ARG A 547 18.64 -11.24 -1.06
N GLU A 548 19.80 -10.62 -1.06
CA GLU A 548 20.82 -10.80 -2.12
C GLU A 548 21.68 -12.04 -1.92
N LEU A 549 21.73 -12.62 -0.71
CA LEU A 549 22.54 -13.80 -0.41
C LEU A 549 21.79 -15.13 -0.46
N GLN A 550 20.52 -15.16 -0.89
CA GLN A 550 19.73 -16.39 -1.03
C GLN A 550 20.39 -17.46 -1.92
N TRP A 551 21.21 -17.03 -2.88
CA TRP A 551 21.94 -17.96 -3.75
C TRP A 551 23.01 -18.78 -3.04
N LEU A 552 23.47 -18.37 -1.84
CA LEU A 552 24.42 -19.14 -1.04
C LEU A 552 23.81 -20.44 -0.50
N VAL A 553 22.48 -20.49 -0.41
CA VAL A 553 21.77 -21.70 -0.01
C VAL A 553 22.02 -22.79 -1.05
N PHE A 554 22.50 -23.94 -0.64
CA PHE A 554 22.93 -25.08 -1.45
C PHE A 554 24.32 -24.97 -2.11
N GLU A 555 25.07 -23.88 -1.92
CA GLU A 555 26.48 -23.82 -2.34
C GLU A 555 27.39 -24.55 -1.33
N SER A 556 28.47 -25.15 -1.83
CA SER A 556 29.45 -25.80 -0.97
C SER A 556 30.35 -24.78 -0.28
N ASN A 557 30.54 -24.90 1.04
CA ASN A 557 31.40 -24.00 1.82
C ASN A 557 32.89 -24.25 1.53
N THR A 558 33.38 -23.68 0.45
CA THR A 558 34.77 -23.72 -0.01
C THR A 558 35.50 -22.41 0.29
N ASP A 559 36.82 -22.42 0.27
CA ASP A 559 37.65 -21.22 0.43
C ASP A 559 37.40 -20.20 -0.67
N GLU A 560 37.13 -20.69 -1.90
CA GLU A 560 36.77 -19.85 -3.05
C GLU A 560 35.45 -19.13 -2.81
N LEU A 561 34.39 -19.85 -2.40
CA LEU A 561 33.09 -19.24 -2.08
C LEU A 561 33.22 -18.18 -0.97
N ARG A 562 34.01 -18.48 0.09
CA ARG A 562 34.26 -17.52 1.17
C ARG A 562 34.98 -16.25 0.67
N GLY A 563 35.93 -16.43 -0.26
CA GLY A 563 36.65 -15.34 -0.92
C GLY A 563 35.73 -14.44 -1.74
N ASP A 564 34.88 -15.04 -2.57
CA ASP A 564 33.92 -14.35 -3.42
C ASP A 564 32.88 -13.58 -2.60
N LEU A 565 32.32 -14.22 -1.56
CA LEU A 565 31.37 -13.58 -0.64
C LEU A 565 32.02 -12.38 0.06
N ARG A 566 33.22 -12.57 0.63
CA ARG A 566 33.95 -11.48 1.28
C ARG A 566 34.17 -10.32 0.33
N GLN A 567 34.58 -10.59 -0.91
CA GLN A 567 34.81 -9.54 -1.91
C GLN A 567 33.51 -8.80 -2.28
N ALA A 568 32.40 -9.52 -2.48
CA ALA A 568 31.09 -8.91 -2.76
C ALA A 568 30.65 -7.98 -1.61
N LEU A 569 30.80 -8.45 -0.36
CA LEU A 569 30.48 -7.65 0.84
C LEU A 569 31.37 -6.42 0.97
N VAL A 570 32.68 -6.54 0.75
CA VAL A 570 33.62 -5.40 0.79
C VAL A 570 33.24 -4.36 -0.27
N ILE A 571 32.90 -4.78 -1.49
CA ILE A 571 32.48 -3.86 -2.56
C ILE A 571 31.18 -3.13 -2.17
N PHE A 572 30.22 -3.83 -1.58
CA PHE A 572 28.98 -3.25 -1.11
C PHE A 572 29.22 -2.21 0.00
N LEU A 573 29.98 -2.57 1.03
CA LEU A 573 30.28 -1.67 2.16
C LEU A 573 31.16 -0.49 1.73
N ARG A 574 32.09 -0.68 0.78
CA ARG A 574 32.87 0.42 0.19
C ARG A 574 31.97 1.46 -0.48
N ARG A 575 30.95 1.04 -1.23
CA ARG A 575 30.00 1.98 -1.82
C ARG A 575 29.26 2.80 -0.76
N LEU A 576 28.93 2.18 0.38
CA LEU A 576 28.32 2.91 1.50
C LEU A 576 29.31 3.86 2.17
N TYR A 577 30.58 3.47 2.29
CA TYR A 577 31.66 4.34 2.80
C TYR A 577 31.86 5.54 1.88
N ASP A 578 31.93 5.34 0.57
CA ASP A 578 32.04 6.41 -0.43
C ASP A 578 30.84 7.36 -0.41
N ALA A 579 29.67 6.85 0.00
CA ALA A 579 28.46 7.61 0.23
C ALA A 579 28.39 8.28 1.63
N ASN A 580 29.49 8.29 2.39
CA ASN A 580 29.58 8.84 3.75
C ASN A 580 28.64 8.19 4.77
N ALA A 581 28.32 6.91 4.61
CA ALA A 581 27.50 6.15 5.56
C ALA A 581 28.25 5.77 6.83
N PHE A 582 29.57 5.75 6.77
CA PHE A 582 30.44 5.32 7.87
C PHE A 582 31.43 6.41 8.26
N THR A 583 31.83 6.39 9.52
CA THR A 583 32.90 7.24 10.06
C THR A 583 34.22 6.47 10.03
N GLY A 584 35.34 7.18 9.82
CA GLY A 584 36.67 6.59 9.77
C GLY A 584 37.54 7.33 8.74
N ALA A 585 38.83 7.48 9.05
CA ALA A 585 39.79 8.12 8.12
C ALA A 585 40.17 7.18 6.96
N THR A 586 40.09 5.88 7.18
CA THR A 586 40.36 4.83 6.20
C THR A 586 39.20 3.82 6.18
N GLU A 587 39.11 3.04 5.10
CA GLU A 587 38.13 1.95 5.02
C GLU A 587 38.26 0.98 6.21
N ALA A 588 39.48 0.69 6.65
CA ALA A 588 39.74 -0.24 7.76
C ALA A 588 39.23 0.28 9.12
N ASP A 589 39.13 1.62 9.28
CA ASP A 589 38.54 2.23 10.47
C ASP A 589 37.00 2.26 10.39
N ALA A 590 36.46 2.23 9.16
CA ALA A 590 35.04 2.42 8.88
C ALA A 590 34.26 1.09 8.89
N PHE A 591 34.83 0.03 8.34
CA PHE A 591 34.20 -1.29 8.33
C PHE A 591 35.21 -2.43 8.17
N PHE A 592 34.82 -3.64 8.56
CA PHE A 592 35.57 -4.87 8.27
C PHE A 592 34.63 -6.00 7.89
N VAL A 593 35.16 -6.94 7.11
CA VAL A 593 34.51 -8.21 6.75
C VAL A 593 35.46 -9.35 7.03
N ARG A 594 35.05 -10.28 7.89
CA ARG A 594 35.80 -11.51 8.21
C ARG A 594 34.97 -12.71 7.79
N CYS A 595 35.55 -13.53 6.93
CA CYS A 595 34.95 -14.78 6.46
C CYS A 595 36.10 -15.77 6.20
N ASP A 596 36.78 -16.14 7.27
CA ASP A 596 38.01 -16.94 7.23
C ASP A 596 37.82 -18.30 7.92
N GLU A 597 38.87 -19.12 7.93
CA GLU A 597 38.90 -20.44 8.56
C GLU A 597 38.70 -20.37 10.08
N THR A 598 39.02 -19.24 10.72
CA THR A 598 38.87 -19.10 12.17
C THR A 598 37.39 -19.03 12.58
N LEU A 599 36.55 -18.45 11.74
CA LEU A 599 35.10 -18.42 11.89
C LEU A 599 34.42 -19.67 11.32
N ASN A 600 35.06 -20.34 10.36
CA ASN A 600 34.55 -21.52 9.66
C ASN A 600 35.49 -22.75 9.87
N PRO A 601 35.72 -23.19 11.13
CA PRO A 601 36.47 -24.43 11.38
C PRO A 601 35.69 -25.64 10.86
N GLN A 602 36.39 -26.78 10.65
CA GLN A 602 35.81 -27.98 10.05
C GLN A 602 34.43 -28.39 10.64
N PRO A 603 34.19 -28.32 11.98
CA PRO A 603 32.90 -28.67 12.54
C PRO A 603 31.75 -27.76 12.08
N VAL A 604 32.04 -26.48 11.77
CA VAL A 604 31.04 -25.51 11.24
C VAL A 604 30.72 -25.86 9.78
N VAL A 605 31.75 -26.17 9.00
CA VAL A 605 31.62 -26.60 7.59
C VAL A 605 30.88 -27.94 7.51
N ASP A 606 31.21 -28.92 8.36
CA ASP A 606 30.54 -30.22 8.41
C ASP A 606 29.06 -30.11 8.83
N ALA A 607 28.71 -29.09 9.61
CA ALA A 607 27.32 -28.77 9.97
C ALA A 607 26.56 -28.03 8.86
N GLY A 608 27.16 -27.83 7.66
CA GLY A 608 26.55 -27.09 6.55
C GLY A 608 26.38 -25.59 6.80
N ARG A 609 27.18 -25.00 7.71
CA ARG A 609 27.11 -23.59 8.09
C ARG A 609 28.22 -22.78 7.45
N LEU A 610 27.93 -21.53 7.10
CA LEU A 610 28.89 -20.51 6.71
C LEU A 610 28.71 -19.31 7.67
N VAL A 611 29.81 -18.87 8.28
CA VAL A 611 29.83 -17.73 9.20
C VAL A 611 30.69 -16.62 8.61
N CYS A 612 30.08 -15.44 8.44
CA CYS A 612 30.76 -14.23 8.02
C CYS A 612 30.43 -13.11 9.02
N GLU A 613 31.46 -12.43 9.51
CA GLU A 613 31.31 -11.32 10.46
C GLU A 613 31.54 -9.99 9.76
N ILE A 614 30.60 -9.05 9.95
CA ILE A 614 30.66 -7.70 9.41
C ILE A 614 30.62 -6.72 10.57
N GLY A 615 31.62 -5.84 10.67
CA GLY A 615 31.64 -4.72 11.59
C GLY A 615 31.56 -3.40 10.82
N ILE A 616 30.77 -2.47 11.32
CA ILE A 616 30.59 -1.15 10.74
C ILE A 616 30.67 -0.07 11.82
N ALA A 617 31.20 1.11 11.46
CA ALA A 617 31.20 2.32 12.28
C ALA A 617 30.26 3.36 11.62
N PRO A 618 28.95 3.39 11.94
CA PRO A 618 28.00 4.30 11.30
C PRO A 618 28.38 5.76 11.51
N ALA A 619 28.15 6.59 10.50
CA ALA A 619 28.27 8.04 10.65
C ALA A 619 27.08 8.57 11.47
N GLU A 620 27.37 9.21 12.60
CA GLU A 620 26.36 9.88 13.41
C GLU A 620 26.25 11.36 13.02
N PRO A 621 25.02 11.93 12.98
CA PRO A 621 24.85 13.34 12.75
C PRO A 621 25.38 14.17 13.92
N LEU A 622 26.01 15.33 13.61
CA LEU A 622 26.44 16.29 14.63
C LEU A 622 25.20 16.96 15.24
N GLU A 623 24.92 16.69 16.51
CA GLU A 623 23.80 17.32 17.22
C GLU A 623 24.22 18.61 17.95
N PHE A 624 25.50 18.72 18.34
CA PHE A 624 26.00 19.85 19.09
C PHE A 624 27.26 20.43 18.46
N ILE A 625 27.28 21.76 18.30
CA ILE A 625 28.46 22.53 17.92
C ILE A 625 28.79 23.43 19.11
N VAL A 626 29.90 23.15 19.78
CA VAL A 626 30.37 24.00 20.88
C VAL A 626 31.30 25.07 20.32
N LEU A 627 30.88 26.31 20.34
CA LEU A 627 31.70 27.46 19.96
C LEU A 627 32.32 28.07 21.24
N ARG A 628 33.66 28.06 21.30
CA ARG A 628 34.39 28.85 22.31
C ARG A 628 34.66 30.23 21.78
N ILE A 629 34.15 31.22 22.46
CA ILE A 629 34.45 32.63 22.18
C ILE A 629 35.41 33.08 23.26
N GLU A 630 36.67 33.30 22.90
CA GLU A 630 37.69 33.82 23.80
C GLU A 630 38.03 35.26 23.37
N ARG A 631 38.13 36.13 24.38
CA ARG A 631 38.60 37.48 24.18
C ARG A 631 40.05 37.52 24.61
N ASP A 632 40.95 37.79 23.65
CA ASP A 632 42.35 37.93 23.95
C ASP A 632 42.61 39.28 24.70
N GLY A 633 43.68 39.35 25.49
CA GLY A 633 44.03 40.53 26.25
C GLY A 633 44.11 41.83 25.44
N ASP A 634 44.26 41.73 24.13
CA ASP A 634 44.29 42.87 23.19
C ASP A 634 42.90 43.25 22.66
N GLY A 635 41.82 42.66 23.17
CA GLY A 635 40.45 42.96 22.75
C GLY A 635 39.96 42.25 21.51
N THR A 636 40.78 41.41 20.88
CA THR A 636 40.40 40.61 19.70
C THR A 636 39.54 39.41 20.12
N LEU A 637 38.39 39.22 19.43
CA LEU A 637 37.49 38.09 19.61
C LEU A 637 38.01 36.92 18.76
N ARG A 638 38.35 35.81 19.39
CA ARG A 638 38.65 34.55 18.70
C ARG A 638 37.48 33.58 18.88
N ILE A 639 36.96 33.08 17.76
CA ILE A 639 35.95 32.02 17.76
C ILE A 639 36.69 30.73 17.41
N GLY A 640 36.88 29.89 18.41
CA GLY A 640 37.45 28.54 18.24
C GLY A 640 36.36 27.50 18.33
N GLY A 641 36.18 26.65 17.29
CA GLY A 641 35.42 25.41 17.37
C GLY A 641 36.38 24.29 17.72
N HIS A 642 36.09 23.52 18.76
CA HIS A 642 36.71 22.22 18.97
C HIS A 642 35.80 21.13 18.39
N PRO A 643 36.36 20.14 17.63
CA PRO A 643 35.59 19.01 17.12
C PRO A 643 34.98 18.18 18.21
#